data_1386cc341ce945dad737a2e9ee598137
#
_entry.id   1386cc341ce945dad737a2e9ee598137
#
_cell.length_a   1.000
_cell.length_b   1.000
_cell.length_c   1.000
_cell.angle_alpha   90.00
_cell.angle_beta   90.00
_cell.angle_gamma   90.00
#
_symmetry.space_group_name_H-M   'P 1'
#
loop_
_entity.id
_entity.type
_entity.pdbx_description
1 polymer ?
#
loop_
_entity_poly.entity_id
_entity_poly.type
_entity_poly.pdbx_seq_one_letter_code
_entity_poly.pdbx_strand_id
1 'polypeptide(L)'
;MKRIRNSWRSGARIAATLALCATCVQGGESFANLERQFRELPLEARRLTGPLFWLHGDDTRERLEMYVEKVAEGGNGSFTTESRPHTDWLGPGWWRDLDICLAAAKRHNLKLWIFDEKWWPSQGVGGKVPPRYAAKQLVGTAVDTEGPGEFKGDDYAGEHYIASVAGRIASDNTIDANSLIDLAPAIQKGQLAWTVPAGRWRVMKFTWQTAPGLGQGGGKELSVDGASKDCVDWYLQTVYQPHYDRYKADFGKTIVGFFYDEPETRGDWGTELNQVLAECKIDWKKAYVAYKFQLSGEEHVGARYQYLDARAEAWGRTMYGGITRWCEQRGVKSIGHFMEHAGMYRLPDFSGGDMMRLQKYSSMGGIDAVFSQFKPGQRAAYDAPCWQTPKLGSSITHAYGKSDDVSMVEIFGARGQDLSYPEMKWWTDAMHVAGVNFLIPHSFNPRAPYDTDCPPYFYNGGFEPRWPLYRLFADYTSRLSLMLTGGRHVAPVALLFAGQSAHVGRSVPPDQLSEVLQDALYDCDWLPYEVFEHDTLIVEKNLKLRQESYKVLVVPPVEVIPYPVLSKAKAFFDAGGVVLGYGFLPTKSATLGNTSADIAALRNAVWGDPQPGLAVCKTSPKGGRSYLLPEKPTPEQLEQTLAGDARIHPTCEVIEGKTDHWLHVLHRVKEGRDLFFIANQNYTGEPRQFRFRFAAKGVPECWDAMRNEITGVPYTRQGDHVELTLTLEPNESVLLVFQPEQRPLAMRLEPGATAPSRVLTITRKALSPPPEPRLEANGRKTTLSPVKANPYLGSVEVPSNLNLRKNRVYLEVDDLAPEAAARVSINNHFVGGFVGKPLRLEISAHLKPGQNTIQLEPFAPETARLSIYPRD
;
A
#
# COMPACT_ATOMS: atom_id res chain seq x y z
N MET A 1 -6.40 -42.41 -27.49
CA MET A 1 -5.89 -41.32 -26.70
C MET A 1 -6.88 -40.16 -26.67
N LYS A 2 -7.98 -40.37 -25.97
CA LYS A 2 -9.02 -39.40 -25.67
C LYS A 2 -9.41 -39.67 -24.21
N ARG A 3 -9.01 -38.78 -23.29
CA ARG A 3 -9.51 -38.62 -21.93
C ARG A 3 -8.40 -37.98 -21.11
N ILE A 4 -8.45 -36.68 -21.00
CA ILE A 4 -8.09 -35.76 -19.90
C ILE A 4 -8.19 -34.34 -20.51
N ARG A 5 -9.41 -33.93 -20.77
CA ARG A 5 -9.84 -32.54 -20.96
C ARG A 5 -11.29 -32.50 -20.52
N ASN A 6 -11.51 -32.35 -19.22
CA ASN A 6 -12.82 -31.93 -18.65
C ASN A 6 -12.74 -32.04 -17.14
N SER A 7 -12.22 -31.03 -16.47
CA SER A 7 -12.51 -30.79 -15.04
C SER A 7 -12.40 -29.34 -14.57
N TRP A 8 -12.38 -28.38 -15.51
CA TRP A 8 -12.40 -26.95 -15.14
C TRP A 8 -13.50 -26.15 -15.85
N ARG A 9 -14.67 -26.80 -16.11
CA ARG A 9 -15.88 -26.11 -16.62
C ARG A 9 -17.15 -26.69 -16.01
N SER A 10 -17.32 -26.53 -14.68
CA SER A 10 -18.63 -26.78 -14.05
C SER A 10 -18.71 -26.03 -12.71
N GLY A 11 -18.75 -24.71 -12.77
CA GLY A 11 -18.98 -23.84 -11.62
C GLY A 11 -19.64 -22.51 -11.97
N ALA A 12 -20.11 -22.34 -13.20
CA ALA A 12 -20.70 -21.09 -13.66
C ALA A 12 -21.93 -21.28 -14.54
N ARG A 13 -22.93 -22.00 -14.05
CA ARG A 13 -24.31 -21.96 -14.61
C ARG A 13 -25.28 -22.58 -13.61
N ILE A 14 -25.65 -21.85 -12.58
CA ILE A 14 -26.92 -21.85 -11.81
C ILE A 14 -26.84 -20.68 -10.84
N ALA A 15 -27.16 -19.50 -11.29
CA ALA A 15 -27.58 -18.35 -10.45
C ALA A 15 -27.95 -17.13 -11.34
N ALA A 16 -28.69 -17.39 -12.40
CA ALA A 16 -29.24 -16.31 -13.24
C ALA A 16 -30.70 -16.58 -13.53
N THR A 17 -31.51 -16.66 -12.49
CA THR A 17 -32.98 -16.50 -12.56
C THR A 17 -33.52 -16.55 -11.14
N LEU A 18 -33.56 -15.41 -10.47
CA LEU A 18 -34.36 -15.07 -9.28
C LEU A 18 -33.72 -13.85 -8.56
N ALA A 19 -33.63 -12.74 -9.25
CA ALA A 19 -33.24 -11.46 -8.65
C ALA A 19 -33.91 -10.28 -9.38
N LEU A 20 -35.23 -10.36 -9.50
CA LEU A 20 -36.03 -9.22 -9.95
C LEU A 20 -37.33 -9.23 -9.12
N CYS A 21 -37.22 -8.90 -7.85
CA CYS A 21 -38.30 -8.41 -6.97
C CYS A 21 -37.84 -8.38 -5.50
N ALA A 22 -36.76 -7.68 -5.18
CA ALA A 22 -36.38 -7.43 -3.78
C ALA A 22 -35.54 -6.14 -3.63
N THR A 23 -35.73 -5.14 -4.46
CA THR A 23 -34.88 -3.94 -4.46
C THR A 23 -35.52 -2.70 -3.81
N CYS A 24 -36.63 -2.82 -3.09
CA CYS A 24 -37.26 -1.64 -2.48
C CYS A 24 -37.30 -1.64 -0.93
N VAL A 25 -36.77 -2.65 -0.22
CA VAL A 25 -36.85 -2.67 1.26
C VAL A 25 -35.46 -2.72 1.94
N GLN A 26 -34.37 -2.96 1.21
CA GLN A 26 -33.03 -3.09 1.80
C GLN A 26 -32.28 -1.77 2.03
N GLY A 27 -32.75 -0.65 1.47
CA GLY A 27 -32.01 0.63 1.57
C GLY A 27 -31.96 1.23 2.99
N GLY A 28 -32.99 1.09 3.76
CA GLY A 28 -33.10 1.70 5.09
C GLY A 28 -32.30 1.01 6.20
N GLU A 29 -32.27 -0.31 6.21
CA GLU A 29 -31.51 -1.10 7.22
C GLU A 29 -29.99 -1.01 6.97
N SER A 30 -29.56 -1.06 5.71
CA SER A 30 -28.16 -0.92 5.31
C SER A 30 -27.59 0.44 5.73
N PHE A 31 -28.34 1.54 5.53
CA PHE A 31 -27.87 2.87 5.88
C PHE A 31 -27.75 3.08 7.40
N ALA A 32 -28.74 2.65 8.17
CA ALA A 32 -28.67 2.71 9.63
C ALA A 32 -27.45 1.91 10.16
N ASN A 33 -27.01 0.88 9.41
CA ASN A 33 -25.82 0.13 9.76
C ASN A 33 -24.54 0.93 9.51
N LEU A 34 -24.36 1.61 8.36
CA LEU A 34 -23.16 2.38 8.03
C LEU A 34 -22.95 3.56 9.00
N GLU A 35 -24.01 4.34 9.29
CA GLU A 35 -23.94 5.43 10.28
C GLU A 35 -23.65 4.91 11.68
N ARG A 36 -24.33 3.83 12.09
CA ARG A 36 -24.09 3.21 13.39
C ARG A 36 -22.66 2.74 13.53
N GLN A 37 -22.10 2.07 12.51
CA GLN A 37 -20.70 1.64 12.49
C GLN A 37 -19.73 2.81 12.60
N PHE A 38 -20.00 3.91 11.90
CA PHE A 38 -19.19 5.13 11.99
C PHE A 38 -19.21 5.71 13.41
N ARG A 39 -20.42 5.83 14.02
CA ARG A 39 -20.58 6.45 15.34
C ARG A 39 -20.07 5.57 16.48
N GLU A 40 -20.41 4.30 16.46
CA GLU A 40 -20.11 3.34 17.54
C GLU A 40 -18.70 2.77 17.47
N LEU A 41 -18.09 2.77 16.28
CA LEU A 41 -16.75 2.27 16.00
C LEU A 41 -16.58 0.82 16.50
N PRO A 42 -17.14 -0.17 15.78
CA PRO A 42 -17.13 -1.57 16.19
C PRO A 42 -15.71 -2.14 16.24
N LEU A 43 -15.54 -3.27 16.91
CA LEU A 43 -14.25 -3.91 17.10
C LEU A 43 -13.57 -4.29 15.76
N GLU A 44 -14.37 -4.62 14.75
CA GLU A 44 -13.89 -4.92 13.39
C GLU A 44 -13.14 -3.74 12.78
N ALA A 45 -13.62 -2.52 12.99
CA ALA A 45 -12.92 -1.29 12.55
C ALA A 45 -11.59 -1.13 13.28
N ARG A 46 -11.55 -1.37 14.59
CA ARG A 46 -10.32 -1.31 15.38
C ARG A 46 -9.30 -2.36 15.00
N ARG A 47 -9.74 -3.49 14.40
CA ARG A 47 -8.87 -4.55 13.88
C ARG A 47 -8.14 -4.14 12.59
N LEU A 48 -8.51 -3.01 11.97
CA LEU A 48 -7.75 -2.39 10.87
C LEU A 48 -6.57 -1.55 11.38
N THR A 49 -6.20 -1.70 12.66
CA THR A 49 -4.99 -1.15 13.26
C THR A 49 -4.30 -2.24 14.09
N GLY A 50 -3.04 -2.52 13.79
CA GLY A 50 -2.26 -3.58 14.41
C GLY A 50 -0.81 -3.20 14.67
N PRO A 51 -0.50 -2.35 15.69
CA PRO A 51 0.84 -1.86 15.91
C PRO A 51 1.87 -2.98 16.12
N LEU A 52 3.12 -2.72 15.77
CA LEU A 52 4.24 -3.57 16.11
C LEU A 52 4.44 -3.57 17.63
N PHE A 53 4.59 -4.76 18.19
CA PHE A 53 4.80 -5.03 19.60
C PHE A 53 6.08 -5.84 19.76
N TRP A 54 7.12 -5.23 20.34
CA TRP A 54 8.46 -5.78 20.36
C TRP A 54 8.70 -6.78 21.49
N LEU A 55 9.26 -7.94 21.16
CA LEU A 55 9.65 -8.98 22.07
C LEU A 55 11.17 -9.17 22.00
N HIS A 56 11.85 -8.98 23.13
CA HIS A 56 13.30 -9.09 23.25
C HIS A 56 13.77 -10.34 24.00
N GLY A 57 12.86 -10.96 24.79
CA GLY A 57 13.13 -12.18 25.54
C GLY A 57 13.62 -11.98 26.99
N ASP A 58 13.72 -10.73 27.44
CA ASP A 58 14.16 -10.36 28.80
C ASP A 58 13.06 -9.61 29.58
N ASP A 59 11.88 -9.44 29.02
CA ASP A 59 10.76 -8.79 29.68
C ASP A 59 10.07 -9.71 30.71
N THR A 60 9.54 -9.10 31.78
CA THR A 60 8.73 -9.84 32.75
C THR A 60 7.31 -10.07 32.23
N ARG A 61 6.61 -11.09 32.79
CA ARG A 61 5.20 -11.36 32.50
C ARG A 61 4.34 -10.11 32.69
N GLU A 62 4.49 -9.46 33.84
CA GLU A 62 3.69 -8.31 34.25
C GLU A 62 3.88 -7.14 33.26
N ARG A 63 5.12 -6.96 32.78
CA ARG A 63 5.44 -5.91 31.82
C ARG A 63 4.81 -6.20 30.45
N LEU A 64 4.91 -7.42 29.95
CA LEU A 64 4.27 -7.81 28.68
C LEU A 64 2.74 -7.70 28.76
N GLU A 65 2.12 -8.21 29.85
CA GLU A 65 0.67 -8.11 30.05
C GLU A 65 0.20 -6.65 30.11
N MET A 66 0.90 -5.78 30.85
CA MET A 66 0.62 -4.35 30.92
C MET A 66 0.73 -3.67 29.56
N TYR A 67 1.74 -3.99 28.75
CA TYR A 67 1.88 -3.39 27.43
C TYR A 67 0.79 -3.84 26.45
N VAL A 68 0.34 -5.11 26.50
CA VAL A 68 -0.83 -5.57 25.71
C VAL A 68 -2.11 -4.85 26.16
N GLU A 69 -2.27 -4.58 27.47
CA GLU A 69 -3.36 -3.75 27.99
C GLU A 69 -3.26 -2.32 27.41
N LYS A 70 -2.07 -1.72 27.33
CA LYS A 70 -1.88 -0.40 26.71
C LYS A 70 -2.22 -0.38 25.21
N VAL A 71 -1.93 -1.45 24.48
CA VAL A 71 -2.40 -1.59 23.09
C VAL A 71 -3.93 -1.52 22.99
N ALA A 72 -4.64 -2.23 23.88
CA ALA A 72 -6.11 -2.22 23.93
C ALA A 72 -6.66 -0.85 24.39
N GLU A 73 -6.07 -0.25 25.45
CA GLU A 73 -6.41 1.08 25.96
C GLU A 73 -6.25 2.15 24.86
N GLY A 74 -5.18 2.04 24.07
CA GLY A 74 -4.92 2.88 22.91
C GLY A 74 -5.97 2.77 21.79
N GLY A 75 -6.89 1.80 21.85
CA GLY A 75 -7.96 1.65 20.88
C GLY A 75 -7.65 0.77 19.68
N ASN A 76 -6.53 0.06 19.70
CA ASN A 76 -6.19 -0.92 18.67
C ASN A 76 -7.02 -2.20 18.85
N GLY A 77 -7.35 -2.86 17.74
CA GLY A 77 -8.08 -4.14 17.76
C GLY A 77 -7.19 -5.34 17.45
N SER A 78 -5.93 -5.10 17.08
CA SER A 78 -4.91 -6.13 16.85
C SER A 78 -3.52 -5.62 17.21
N PHE A 79 -2.52 -6.50 17.18
CA PHE A 79 -1.10 -6.15 17.26
C PHE A 79 -0.25 -7.25 16.63
N THR A 80 0.98 -6.90 16.25
CA THR A 80 1.96 -7.81 15.66
C THR A 80 3.07 -8.08 16.66
N THR A 81 3.23 -9.33 17.10
CA THR A 81 4.36 -9.73 17.96
C THR A 81 5.62 -9.84 17.13
N GLU A 82 6.49 -8.84 17.24
CA GLU A 82 7.75 -8.74 16.52
C GLU A 82 8.92 -9.16 17.43
N SER A 83 9.76 -10.07 16.95
CA SER A 83 11.05 -10.32 17.55
C SER A 83 12.03 -9.19 17.22
N ARG A 84 12.71 -8.54 18.25
CA ARG A 84 13.51 -7.32 17.98
C ARG A 84 14.85 -7.20 18.74
N PRO A 85 15.88 -7.97 18.48
CA PRO A 85 15.83 -9.40 18.23
C PRO A 85 15.57 -10.15 19.54
N HIS A 86 14.71 -11.13 19.52
CA HIS A 86 14.45 -11.98 20.70
C HIS A 86 15.66 -12.87 20.99
N THR A 87 16.15 -12.86 22.24
CA THR A 87 17.37 -13.59 22.63
C THR A 87 17.27 -15.10 22.44
N ASP A 88 16.06 -15.66 22.55
CA ASP A 88 15.76 -17.10 22.42
C ASP A 88 14.63 -17.34 21.40
N TRP A 89 14.74 -16.71 20.20
CA TRP A 89 13.74 -16.82 19.12
C TRP A 89 13.57 -18.28 18.66
N LEU A 90 12.33 -18.75 18.56
CA LEU A 90 11.89 -20.13 18.34
C LEU A 90 12.33 -21.11 19.45
N GLY A 91 12.82 -20.63 20.59
CA GLY A 91 13.13 -21.41 21.77
C GLY A 91 12.11 -21.24 22.90
N PRO A 92 12.35 -21.87 24.07
CA PRO A 92 11.45 -21.80 25.23
C PRO A 92 11.09 -20.37 25.66
N GLY A 93 12.03 -19.42 25.57
CA GLY A 93 11.78 -18.01 25.90
C GLY A 93 10.77 -17.35 24.95
N TRP A 94 10.92 -17.58 23.64
CA TRP A 94 9.97 -17.10 22.63
C TRP A 94 8.56 -17.62 22.86
N TRP A 95 8.44 -18.92 23.15
CA TRP A 95 7.13 -19.53 23.43
C TRP A 95 6.51 -18.99 24.70
N ARG A 96 7.32 -18.75 25.76
CA ARG A 96 6.83 -18.09 26.98
C ARG A 96 6.22 -16.72 26.68
N ASP A 97 6.91 -15.89 25.93
CA ASP A 97 6.48 -14.53 25.67
C ASP A 97 5.23 -14.51 24.77
N LEU A 98 5.18 -15.38 23.76
CA LEU A 98 3.97 -15.54 22.94
C LEU A 98 2.79 -16.08 23.76
N ASP A 99 2.98 -17.03 24.69
CA ASP A 99 1.92 -17.53 25.57
C ASP A 99 1.32 -16.39 26.42
N ILE A 100 2.17 -15.50 26.94
CA ILE A 100 1.75 -14.33 27.71
C ILE A 100 0.94 -13.36 26.84
N CYS A 101 1.49 -12.99 25.67
CA CYS A 101 0.84 -12.08 24.73
C CYS A 101 -0.51 -12.65 24.23
N LEU A 102 -0.57 -13.93 23.88
CA LEU A 102 -1.79 -14.61 23.44
C LEU A 102 -2.86 -14.64 24.54
N ALA A 103 -2.48 -14.94 25.77
CA ALA A 103 -3.40 -14.93 26.92
C ALA A 103 -3.94 -13.51 27.18
N ALA A 104 -3.10 -12.49 27.11
CA ALA A 104 -3.50 -11.10 27.26
C ALA A 104 -4.37 -10.64 26.08
N ALA A 105 -4.04 -11.02 24.83
CA ALA A 105 -4.87 -10.73 23.65
C ALA A 105 -6.29 -11.28 23.81
N LYS A 106 -6.44 -12.51 24.31
CA LYS A 106 -7.77 -13.11 24.58
C LYS A 106 -8.55 -12.33 25.63
N ARG A 107 -7.90 -11.89 26.74
CA ARG A 107 -8.56 -11.09 27.79
C ARG A 107 -9.09 -9.76 27.27
N HIS A 108 -8.36 -9.12 26.33
CA HIS A 108 -8.71 -7.81 25.77
C HIS A 108 -9.42 -7.90 24.42
N ASN A 109 -9.76 -9.11 23.95
CA ASN A 109 -10.40 -9.37 22.64
C ASN A 109 -9.62 -8.79 21.44
N LEU A 110 -8.29 -8.80 21.50
CA LEU A 110 -7.39 -8.40 20.44
C LEU A 110 -7.11 -9.55 19.49
N LYS A 111 -6.79 -9.24 18.24
CA LYS A 111 -6.19 -10.16 17.28
C LYS A 111 -4.66 -10.06 17.35
N LEU A 112 -3.99 -11.16 17.04
CA LEU A 112 -2.54 -11.29 17.11
C LEU A 112 -2.00 -11.72 15.75
N TRP A 113 -1.04 -10.97 15.23
CA TRP A 113 -0.19 -11.32 14.11
C TRP A 113 1.16 -11.78 14.64
N ILE A 114 1.82 -12.70 13.94
CA ILE A 114 3.13 -13.22 14.30
C ILE A 114 4.13 -12.74 13.26
N PHE A 115 5.19 -12.07 13.70
CA PHE A 115 6.33 -11.71 12.87
C PHE A 115 7.14 -12.97 12.55
N ASP A 116 7.52 -13.16 11.26
CA ASP A 116 8.08 -14.43 10.79
C ASP A 116 9.62 -14.50 10.86
N GLU A 117 10.26 -13.55 11.53
CA GLU A 117 11.71 -13.47 11.61
C GLU A 117 12.20 -13.16 13.02
N LYS A 118 13.49 -13.40 13.27
CA LYS A 118 14.16 -13.02 14.53
C LYS A 118 14.42 -11.51 14.61
N TRP A 119 14.73 -10.90 13.48
CA TRP A 119 14.92 -9.47 13.25
C TRP A 119 14.79 -9.21 11.76
N TRP A 120 14.41 -7.99 11.37
CA TRP A 120 14.36 -7.68 9.95
C TRP A 120 15.77 -7.80 9.27
N PRO A 121 15.85 -8.02 7.96
CA PRO A 121 14.75 -8.39 7.07
C PRO A 121 14.33 -9.86 7.20
N SER A 122 13.08 -10.16 6.81
CA SER A 122 12.59 -11.55 6.77
C SER A 122 13.40 -12.44 5.84
N GLN A 123 13.31 -13.79 6.04
CA GLN A 123 13.96 -14.86 5.27
C GLN A 123 15.42 -15.15 5.65
N GLY A 124 15.98 -14.48 6.66
CA GLY A 124 17.30 -14.78 7.22
C GLY A 124 17.30 -15.91 8.26
N VAL A 125 16.12 -16.22 8.81
CA VAL A 125 15.91 -17.24 9.87
C VAL A 125 16.87 -17.03 11.05
N GLY A 126 17.07 -15.76 11.45
CA GLY A 126 18.03 -15.41 12.52
C GLY A 126 19.47 -15.81 12.23
N GLY A 127 19.88 -15.76 10.98
CA GLY A 127 21.22 -16.16 10.51
C GLY A 127 21.44 -17.66 10.46
N LYS A 128 20.39 -18.49 10.46
CA LYS A 128 20.46 -19.96 10.53
C LYS A 128 20.20 -20.67 9.18
N VAL A 129 20.14 -19.94 8.07
CA VAL A 129 19.90 -20.54 6.75
C VAL A 129 21.11 -21.40 6.35
N PRO A 130 20.95 -22.73 6.19
CA PRO A 130 22.04 -23.58 5.71
C PRO A 130 22.36 -23.27 4.23
N PRO A 131 23.62 -23.38 3.78
CA PRO A 131 24.01 -23.07 2.39
C PRO A 131 23.17 -23.77 1.32
N ARG A 132 22.75 -25.02 1.57
CA ARG A 132 21.92 -25.80 0.63
C ARG A 132 20.53 -25.20 0.40
N TYR A 133 20.01 -24.42 1.35
CA TYR A 133 18.69 -23.75 1.25
C TYR A 133 18.81 -22.25 0.96
N ALA A 134 20.05 -21.76 0.83
CA ALA A 134 20.30 -20.36 0.56
C ALA A 134 19.97 -20.00 -0.90
N ALA A 135 19.64 -18.74 -1.11
CA ALA A 135 19.42 -18.15 -2.43
C ALA A 135 20.60 -18.40 -3.38
N LYS A 136 20.29 -18.64 -4.63
CA LYS A 136 21.24 -19.07 -5.66
C LYS A 136 21.43 -18.01 -6.73
N GLN A 137 22.69 -17.83 -7.15
CA GLN A 137 23.06 -16.95 -8.25
C GLN A 137 23.49 -17.79 -9.44
N LEU A 138 22.90 -17.51 -10.60
CA LEU A 138 23.31 -18.12 -11.88
C LEU A 138 24.71 -17.65 -12.27
N VAL A 139 25.55 -18.58 -12.64
CA VAL A 139 26.88 -18.33 -13.21
C VAL A 139 26.94 -18.88 -14.63
N GLY A 140 27.36 -18.05 -15.58
CA GLY A 140 27.60 -18.45 -16.96
C GLY A 140 29.11 -18.43 -17.27
N THR A 141 29.68 -19.55 -17.71
CA THR A 141 31.04 -19.61 -18.23
C THR A 141 31.02 -20.05 -19.68
N ALA A 142 32.03 -19.68 -20.47
CA ALA A 142 32.02 -19.98 -21.87
C ALA A 142 33.42 -20.29 -22.40
N VAL A 143 33.47 -21.18 -23.42
CA VAL A 143 34.69 -21.51 -24.17
C VAL A 143 34.36 -21.43 -25.67
N ASP A 144 35.17 -20.68 -26.40
CA ASP A 144 35.04 -20.60 -27.86
C ASP A 144 35.79 -21.74 -28.52
N THR A 145 35.22 -22.28 -29.59
CA THR A 145 35.78 -23.40 -30.38
C THR A 145 35.48 -23.17 -31.85
N GLU A 146 36.22 -23.83 -32.70
CA GLU A 146 36.07 -23.77 -34.16
C GLU A 146 35.86 -25.17 -34.74
N GLY A 147 34.86 -25.31 -35.61
CA GLY A 147 34.54 -26.54 -36.29
C GLY A 147 34.71 -26.44 -37.81
N PRO A 148 34.72 -27.62 -38.53
CA PRO A 148 34.28 -28.92 -38.00
C PRO A 148 35.36 -29.59 -37.13
N GLY A 149 34.92 -30.21 -36.02
CA GLY A 149 35.79 -30.84 -35.04
C GLY A 149 35.03 -31.48 -33.89
N GLU A 150 35.73 -31.84 -32.82
CA GLU A 150 35.16 -32.35 -31.59
C GLU A 150 35.55 -31.45 -30.43
N PHE A 151 34.52 -31.02 -29.63
CA PHE A 151 34.73 -30.33 -28.36
C PHE A 151 34.60 -31.34 -27.24
N LYS A 152 35.59 -31.40 -26.36
CA LYS A 152 35.57 -32.20 -25.11
C LYS A 152 35.71 -31.30 -23.90
N GLY A 153 34.94 -31.60 -22.87
CA GLY A 153 35.02 -30.87 -21.61
C GLY A 153 34.58 -31.77 -20.45
N ASP A 154 35.21 -31.55 -19.32
CA ASP A 154 34.90 -32.20 -18.06
C ASP A 154 34.01 -31.31 -17.18
N ASP A 155 33.43 -31.89 -16.12
CA ASP A 155 32.73 -31.15 -15.10
C ASP A 155 31.35 -30.55 -15.54
N TYR A 156 30.64 -31.35 -16.37
CA TYR A 156 29.27 -31.05 -16.82
C TYR A 156 28.22 -31.84 -16.04
N ALA A 157 28.44 -32.05 -14.74
CA ALA A 157 27.53 -32.69 -13.80
C ALA A 157 27.77 -32.20 -12.36
N GLY A 158 27.01 -32.71 -11.43
CA GLY A 158 27.14 -32.39 -10.01
C GLY A 158 26.06 -31.42 -9.53
N GLU A 159 26.10 -31.12 -8.23
CA GLU A 159 25.06 -30.33 -7.55
C GLU A 159 24.86 -28.93 -8.12
N HIS A 160 25.94 -28.27 -8.51
CA HIS A 160 25.92 -26.91 -9.03
C HIS A 160 25.66 -26.80 -10.54
N TYR A 161 25.67 -27.90 -11.28
CA TYR A 161 25.46 -27.88 -12.72
C TYR A 161 23.97 -27.72 -13.06
N ILE A 162 23.66 -26.82 -14.00
CA ILE A 162 22.29 -26.55 -14.45
C ILE A 162 22.10 -27.06 -15.89
N ALA A 163 22.81 -26.49 -16.84
CA ALA A 163 22.65 -26.77 -18.26
C ALA A 163 23.87 -26.31 -19.07
N SER A 164 23.96 -26.77 -20.33
CA SER A 164 24.94 -26.27 -21.30
C SER A 164 24.33 -26.06 -22.68
N VAL A 165 24.74 -25.00 -23.33
CA VAL A 165 24.23 -24.56 -24.64
C VAL A 165 25.40 -24.22 -25.54
N ALA A 166 25.40 -24.68 -26.80
CA ALA A 166 26.29 -24.15 -27.82
C ALA A 166 25.55 -23.17 -28.72
N GLY A 167 26.22 -22.08 -29.09
CA GLY A 167 25.69 -21.10 -30.04
C GLY A 167 26.76 -20.64 -31.00
N ARG A 168 26.38 -20.39 -32.25
CA ARG A 168 27.30 -19.87 -33.28
C ARG A 168 27.65 -18.43 -32.95
N ILE A 169 28.93 -18.07 -33.06
CA ILE A 169 29.43 -16.72 -32.87
C ILE A 169 29.23 -15.95 -34.17
N ALA A 170 28.48 -14.84 -34.09
CA ALA A 170 28.30 -13.90 -35.19
C ALA A 170 29.53 -12.97 -35.38
N SER A 171 29.55 -12.19 -36.47
CA SER A 171 30.67 -11.34 -36.82
C SER A 171 30.97 -10.22 -35.82
N ASP A 172 29.98 -9.82 -35.04
CA ASP A 172 30.08 -8.83 -33.96
C ASP A 172 30.39 -9.46 -32.58
N ASN A 173 30.77 -10.73 -32.56
CA ASN A 173 31.06 -11.53 -31.36
C ASN A 173 29.86 -11.82 -30.44
N THR A 174 28.62 -11.53 -30.89
CA THR A 174 27.39 -11.99 -30.24
C THR A 174 27.03 -13.43 -30.59
N ILE A 175 26.03 -14.02 -29.94
CA ILE A 175 25.57 -15.39 -30.21
C ILE A 175 24.34 -15.33 -31.11
N ASP A 176 24.39 -16.05 -32.24
CA ASP A 176 23.24 -16.22 -33.14
C ASP A 176 22.08 -16.91 -32.39
N ALA A 177 21.00 -16.20 -32.13
CA ALA A 177 19.84 -16.68 -31.37
C ALA A 177 19.15 -17.91 -31.99
N ASN A 178 19.30 -18.13 -33.30
CA ASN A 178 18.71 -19.25 -34.02
C ASN A 178 19.62 -20.48 -34.09
N SER A 179 20.86 -20.37 -33.61
CA SER A 179 21.85 -21.45 -33.63
C SER A 179 21.93 -22.24 -32.33
N LEU A 180 21.15 -21.92 -31.31
CA LEU A 180 21.29 -22.47 -29.96
C LEU A 180 20.97 -23.95 -29.89
N ILE A 181 21.95 -24.75 -29.47
CA ILE A 181 21.89 -26.22 -29.35
C ILE A 181 21.98 -26.58 -27.87
N ASP A 182 20.99 -27.35 -27.36
CA ASP A 182 21.08 -27.99 -26.05
C ASP A 182 22.13 -29.11 -26.08
N LEU A 183 23.11 -29.01 -25.21
CA LEU A 183 24.23 -29.97 -25.15
C LEU A 183 23.95 -31.13 -24.18
N ALA A 184 22.82 -31.20 -23.48
CA ALA A 184 22.51 -32.28 -22.55
C ALA A 184 22.61 -33.70 -23.21
N PRO A 185 22.19 -33.91 -24.47
CA PRO A 185 22.34 -35.22 -25.13
C PRO A 185 23.79 -35.65 -25.35
N ALA A 186 24.74 -34.70 -25.39
CA ALA A 186 26.17 -34.96 -25.60
C ALA A 186 26.96 -35.15 -24.30
N ILE A 187 26.28 -35.10 -23.15
CA ILE A 187 26.91 -35.25 -21.83
C ILE A 187 26.69 -36.67 -21.32
N GLN A 188 27.76 -37.36 -20.96
CA GLN A 188 27.73 -38.68 -20.35
C GLN A 188 28.66 -38.72 -19.14
N LYS A 189 28.11 -39.08 -17.97
CA LYS A 189 28.84 -39.14 -16.68
C LYS A 189 29.63 -37.85 -16.36
N GLY A 190 29.09 -36.69 -16.71
CA GLY A 190 29.72 -35.39 -16.45
C GLY A 190 30.80 -35.01 -17.49
N GLN A 191 30.98 -35.77 -18.55
CA GLN A 191 31.87 -35.43 -19.67
C GLN A 191 31.02 -35.03 -20.87
N LEU A 192 31.33 -33.86 -21.44
CA LEU A 192 30.76 -33.38 -22.68
C LEU A 192 31.65 -33.80 -23.85
N ALA A 193 31.08 -34.49 -24.84
CA ALA A 193 31.70 -34.81 -26.12
C ALA A 193 30.73 -34.41 -27.24
N TRP A 194 31.01 -33.30 -27.91
CA TRP A 194 30.11 -32.69 -28.88
C TRP A 194 30.82 -32.49 -30.23
N THR A 195 30.21 -32.96 -31.32
CA THR A 195 30.64 -32.70 -32.67
C THR A 195 30.33 -31.29 -33.08
N VAL A 196 31.35 -30.45 -33.23
CA VAL A 196 31.24 -29.04 -33.57
C VAL A 196 30.95 -28.88 -35.06
N PRO A 197 29.82 -28.23 -35.45
CA PRO A 197 29.58 -27.90 -36.85
C PRO A 197 30.57 -26.86 -37.37
N ALA A 198 30.69 -26.73 -38.70
CA ALA A 198 31.58 -25.74 -39.32
C ALA A 198 31.33 -24.30 -38.82
N GLY A 199 32.43 -23.56 -38.59
CA GLY A 199 32.40 -22.18 -38.11
C GLY A 199 32.78 -22.02 -36.63
N ARG A 200 32.67 -20.79 -36.13
CA ARG A 200 33.01 -20.44 -34.75
C ARG A 200 31.82 -20.62 -33.83
N TRP A 201 32.02 -21.32 -32.73
CA TRP A 201 30.99 -21.62 -31.74
C TRP A 201 31.43 -21.26 -30.34
N ARG A 202 30.47 -20.90 -29.51
CA ARG A 202 30.64 -20.67 -28.05
C ARG A 202 29.90 -21.78 -27.32
N VAL A 203 30.61 -22.56 -26.53
CA VAL A 203 30.05 -23.55 -25.58
C VAL A 203 29.88 -22.82 -24.25
N MET A 204 28.65 -22.66 -23.81
CA MET A 204 28.26 -21.95 -22.59
C MET A 204 27.78 -22.97 -21.57
N LYS A 205 28.38 -22.94 -20.37
CA LYS A 205 27.99 -23.76 -19.23
C LYS A 205 27.34 -22.88 -18.17
N PHE A 206 26.17 -23.27 -17.70
CA PHE A 206 25.40 -22.61 -16.63
C PHE A 206 25.50 -23.45 -15.36
N THR A 207 25.92 -22.81 -14.30
CA THR A 207 26.00 -23.37 -12.95
C THR A 207 25.36 -22.36 -11.97
N TRP A 208 25.16 -22.79 -10.74
CA TRP A 208 24.78 -21.88 -9.68
C TRP A 208 25.81 -21.83 -8.56
N GLN A 209 25.86 -20.71 -7.86
CA GLN A 209 26.57 -20.53 -6.60
C GLN A 209 25.64 -19.89 -5.57
N THR A 210 26.00 -19.97 -4.28
CA THR A 210 25.27 -19.26 -3.24
C THR A 210 25.31 -17.77 -3.56
N ALA A 211 24.14 -17.11 -3.53
CA ALA A 211 24.02 -15.69 -3.73
C ALA A 211 24.65 -14.90 -2.56
N PRO A 212 25.02 -13.62 -2.76
CA PRO A 212 25.40 -12.74 -1.66
C PRO A 212 24.33 -12.73 -0.57
N GLY A 213 24.76 -12.62 0.67
CA GLY A 213 23.87 -12.53 1.81
C GLY A 213 23.04 -11.25 1.82
N LEU A 214 22.13 -11.13 2.78
CA LEU A 214 21.23 -9.99 2.97
C LEU A 214 22.00 -8.69 3.08
N GLY A 215 21.69 -7.72 2.23
CA GLY A 215 22.38 -6.43 2.16
C GLY A 215 22.22 -5.63 3.44
N GLN A 216 21.04 -5.68 4.04
CA GLN A 216 20.74 -5.02 5.32
C GLN A 216 21.47 -5.68 6.51
N GLY A 217 21.71 -6.99 6.47
CA GLY A 217 22.56 -7.71 7.43
C GLY A 217 24.07 -7.54 7.19
N GLY A 218 24.48 -6.61 6.33
CA GLY A 218 25.90 -6.40 5.99
C GLY A 218 26.50 -7.52 5.14
N GLY A 219 25.66 -8.28 4.42
CA GLY A 219 26.07 -9.35 3.49
C GLY A 219 26.53 -10.65 4.16
N LYS A 220 26.39 -10.79 5.47
CA LYS A 220 26.85 -11.96 6.24
C LYS A 220 25.80 -13.04 6.41
N GLU A 221 24.53 -12.67 6.46
CA GLU A 221 23.42 -13.59 6.68
C GLU A 221 22.86 -14.07 5.34
N LEU A 222 22.73 -15.38 5.16
CA LEU A 222 22.13 -15.96 3.97
C LEU A 222 20.62 -15.83 4.03
N SER A 223 19.99 -15.56 2.87
CA SER A 223 18.53 -15.62 2.73
C SER A 223 18.09 -16.96 2.15
N VAL A 224 16.86 -17.38 2.47
CA VAL A 224 16.24 -18.57 1.87
C VAL A 224 16.02 -18.36 0.37
N ASP A 225 16.28 -19.42 -0.42
CA ASP A 225 15.96 -19.41 -1.86
C ASP A 225 14.44 -19.48 -2.09
N GLY A 226 13.86 -18.35 -2.42
CA GLY A 226 12.43 -18.24 -2.67
C GLY A 226 11.97 -18.80 -4.03
N ALA A 227 12.90 -19.10 -4.93
CA ALA A 227 12.61 -19.70 -6.23
C ALA A 227 12.83 -21.22 -6.28
N SER A 228 13.01 -21.89 -5.14
CA SER A 228 13.15 -23.33 -5.01
C SER A 228 12.20 -23.89 -3.96
N LYS A 229 11.34 -24.82 -4.36
CA LYS A 229 10.26 -25.34 -3.51
C LYS A 229 10.77 -26.01 -2.23
N ASP A 230 11.80 -26.81 -2.30
CA ASP A 230 12.39 -27.51 -1.14
C ASP A 230 12.98 -26.53 -0.11
N CYS A 231 13.50 -25.40 -0.56
CA CYS A 231 14.00 -24.33 0.30
C CYS A 231 12.86 -23.62 1.04
N VAL A 232 11.77 -23.33 0.33
CA VAL A 232 10.56 -22.75 0.92
C VAL A 232 9.87 -23.75 1.86
N ASP A 233 9.80 -25.01 1.52
CA ASP A 233 9.27 -26.06 2.40
C ASP A 233 10.09 -26.15 3.70
N TRP A 234 11.44 -26.07 3.62
CA TRP A 234 12.30 -25.98 4.79
C TRP A 234 12.01 -24.74 5.66
N TYR A 235 11.82 -23.59 5.02
CA TYR A 235 11.48 -22.34 5.73
C TYR A 235 10.16 -22.47 6.46
N LEU A 236 9.11 -22.97 5.81
CA LEU A 236 7.81 -23.21 6.41
C LEU A 236 7.89 -24.20 7.59
N GLN A 237 8.66 -25.28 7.47
CA GLN A 237 8.86 -26.25 8.54
C GLN A 237 9.66 -25.68 9.71
N THR A 238 10.59 -24.76 9.45
CA THR A 238 11.46 -24.18 10.47
C THR A 238 10.81 -23.06 11.25
N VAL A 239 10.07 -22.18 10.55
CA VAL A 239 9.52 -20.95 11.16
C VAL A 239 8.01 -21.08 11.42
N TYR A 240 7.21 -21.46 10.44
CA TYR A 240 5.75 -21.39 10.52
C TYR A 240 5.14 -22.60 11.23
N GLN A 241 5.61 -23.81 10.92
CA GLN A 241 5.04 -25.03 11.46
C GLN A 241 5.14 -25.14 12.97
N PRO A 242 6.24 -24.74 13.65
CA PRO A 242 6.30 -24.77 15.12
C PRO A 242 5.27 -23.88 15.81
N HIS A 243 4.94 -22.72 15.22
CA HIS A 243 3.86 -21.87 15.73
C HIS A 243 2.49 -22.54 15.59
N TYR A 244 2.23 -23.17 14.44
CA TYR A 244 0.97 -23.90 14.25
C TYR A 244 0.83 -25.10 15.19
N ASP A 245 1.87 -25.90 15.33
CA ASP A 245 1.85 -27.10 16.21
C ASP A 245 1.50 -26.72 17.64
N ARG A 246 2.01 -25.57 18.11
CA ARG A 246 1.75 -25.07 19.46
C ARG A 246 0.39 -24.38 19.58
N TYR A 247 -0.01 -23.59 18.62
CA TYR A 247 -1.15 -22.68 18.73
C TYR A 247 -2.33 -22.99 17.79
N LYS A 248 -2.42 -24.17 17.22
CA LYS A 248 -3.46 -24.57 16.25
C LYS A 248 -4.90 -24.30 16.73
N ALA A 249 -5.15 -24.34 18.03
CA ALA A 249 -6.47 -24.06 18.62
C ALA A 249 -6.87 -22.59 18.51
N ASP A 250 -5.90 -21.68 18.35
CA ASP A 250 -6.07 -20.24 18.29
C ASP A 250 -5.95 -19.66 16.88
N PHE A 251 -5.46 -20.48 15.92
CA PHE A 251 -5.38 -20.08 14.51
C PHE A 251 -6.77 -19.83 13.93
N GLY A 252 -6.93 -18.74 13.18
CA GLY A 252 -8.19 -18.26 12.63
C GLY A 252 -9.14 -17.64 13.67
N LYS A 253 -8.75 -17.64 14.95
CA LYS A 253 -9.52 -17.05 16.05
C LYS A 253 -8.82 -15.81 16.62
N THR A 254 -7.87 -16.01 17.51
CA THR A 254 -7.03 -14.94 18.09
C THR A 254 -5.82 -14.67 17.21
N ILE A 255 -5.11 -15.71 16.77
CA ILE A 255 -4.00 -15.61 15.81
C ILE A 255 -4.61 -15.53 14.41
N VAL A 256 -4.37 -14.42 13.70
CA VAL A 256 -4.99 -14.14 12.41
C VAL A 256 -4.04 -14.21 11.22
N GLY A 257 -2.74 -14.27 11.47
CA GLY A 257 -1.76 -14.39 10.39
C GLY A 257 -0.33 -14.18 10.80
N PHE A 258 0.51 -14.16 9.77
CA PHE A 258 1.92 -13.83 9.84
C PHE A 258 2.20 -12.53 9.09
N PHE A 259 3.20 -11.81 9.57
CA PHE A 259 3.72 -10.59 9.01
C PHE A 259 5.18 -10.80 8.62
N TYR A 260 5.53 -10.49 7.36
CA TYR A 260 6.90 -10.46 6.86
C TYR A 260 7.34 -9.01 6.60
N ASP A 261 8.61 -8.74 6.85
CA ASP A 261 9.20 -7.42 6.88
C ASP A 261 10.40 -7.34 5.94
N GLU A 262 10.33 -6.46 4.95
CA GLU A 262 11.39 -6.11 3.97
C GLU A 262 12.23 -7.30 3.46
N PRO A 263 11.65 -8.44 3.06
CA PRO A 263 12.43 -9.56 2.55
C PRO A 263 13.19 -9.17 1.29
N GLU A 264 14.42 -9.65 1.16
CA GLU A 264 15.26 -9.39 0.00
C GLU A 264 15.25 -10.60 -0.96
N THR A 265 14.94 -10.34 -2.24
CA THR A 265 14.98 -11.38 -3.28
C THR A 265 16.40 -11.61 -3.81
N ARG A 266 17.31 -12.00 -2.92
CA ARG A 266 18.70 -12.32 -3.30
C ARG A 266 18.75 -13.53 -4.20
N GLY A 267 19.67 -13.52 -5.16
CA GLY A 267 19.77 -14.60 -6.15
C GLY A 267 18.89 -14.37 -7.37
N ASP A 268 19.31 -14.99 -8.46
CA ASP A 268 18.71 -14.80 -9.78
C ASP A 268 18.35 -16.13 -10.46
N TRP A 269 18.46 -17.25 -9.73
CA TRP A 269 18.12 -18.59 -10.20
C TRP A 269 17.54 -19.43 -9.04
N GLY A 270 16.67 -20.37 -9.39
CA GLY A 270 16.12 -21.39 -8.51
C GLY A 270 15.48 -22.51 -9.30
N THR A 271 15.18 -23.64 -8.66
CA THR A 271 14.72 -24.87 -9.34
C THR A 271 13.37 -24.68 -10.07
N GLU A 272 12.50 -23.81 -9.54
CA GLU A 272 11.18 -23.55 -10.12
C GLU A 272 11.22 -22.67 -11.38
N LEU A 273 12.33 -21.98 -11.64
CA LEU A 273 12.48 -21.13 -12.82
C LEU A 273 12.27 -21.90 -14.12
N ASN A 274 12.88 -23.10 -14.24
CA ASN A 274 12.74 -23.92 -15.44
C ASN A 274 11.28 -24.36 -15.68
N GLN A 275 10.54 -24.63 -14.62
CA GLN A 275 9.11 -24.96 -14.71
C GLN A 275 8.30 -23.77 -15.23
N VAL A 276 8.56 -22.55 -14.70
CA VAL A 276 7.91 -21.32 -15.16
C VAL A 276 8.20 -21.06 -16.64
N LEU A 277 9.47 -21.17 -17.06
CA LEU A 277 9.86 -21.00 -18.46
C LEU A 277 9.10 -22.00 -19.38
N ALA A 278 9.01 -23.27 -18.96
CA ALA A 278 8.29 -24.30 -19.73
C ALA A 278 6.77 -24.03 -19.78
N GLU A 279 6.14 -23.67 -18.67
CA GLU A 279 4.70 -23.33 -18.60
C GLU A 279 4.37 -22.12 -19.48
N CYS A 280 5.23 -21.11 -19.52
CA CYS A 280 5.10 -19.92 -20.35
C CYS A 280 5.54 -20.16 -21.81
N LYS A 281 6.00 -21.38 -22.16
CA LYS A 281 6.52 -21.76 -23.49
C LYS A 281 7.70 -20.88 -23.94
N ILE A 282 8.51 -20.44 -23.00
CA ILE A 282 9.72 -19.66 -23.27
C ILE A 282 10.86 -20.59 -23.63
N ASP A 283 11.61 -20.28 -24.69
CA ASP A 283 12.85 -21.02 -25.00
C ASP A 283 13.90 -20.70 -23.93
N TRP A 284 14.09 -21.65 -23.02
CA TRP A 284 15.00 -21.51 -21.89
C TRP A 284 16.45 -21.23 -22.34
N LYS A 285 16.89 -21.76 -23.50
CA LYS A 285 18.24 -21.52 -24.02
C LYS A 285 18.42 -20.05 -24.33
N LYS A 286 17.46 -19.45 -25.05
CA LYS A 286 17.49 -18.01 -25.35
C LYS A 286 17.44 -17.19 -24.07
N ALA A 287 16.60 -17.55 -23.12
CA ALA A 287 16.45 -16.85 -21.84
C ALA A 287 17.76 -16.84 -21.02
N TYR A 288 18.38 -18.02 -20.82
CA TYR A 288 19.64 -18.15 -20.07
C TYR A 288 20.81 -17.44 -20.77
N VAL A 289 20.92 -17.63 -22.09
CA VAL A 289 21.99 -17.01 -22.88
C VAL A 289 21.82 -15.49 -22.88
N ALA A 290 20.61 -14.95 -23.08
CA ALA A 290 20.38 -13.50 -23.04
C ALA A 290 20.60 -12.89 -21.65
N TYR A 291 20.44 -13.66 -20.59
CA TYR A 291 20.65 -13.17 -19.22
C TYR A 291 22.16 -13.04 -18.88
N LYS A 292 22.99 -13.99 -19.30
CA LYS A 292 24.44 -14.00 -18.95
C LYS A 292 25.38 -13.62 -20.10
N PHE A 293 24.91 -13.67 -21.35
CA PHE A 293 25.67 -13.38 -22.55
C PHE A 293 24.88 -12.47 -23.50
N GLN A 294 25.44 -12.15 -24.67
CA GLN A 294 24.79 -11.28 -25.65
C GLN A 294 24.31 -12.11 -26.85
N LEU A 295 23.01 -12.21 -27.07
CA LEU A 295 22.43 -12.69 -28.31
C LEU A 295 22.49 -11.63 -29.40
N SER A 296 22.60 -12.06 -30.65
CA SER A 296 22.51 -11.18 -31.79
C SER A 296 21.10 -10.70 -32.05
N GLY A 297 20.98 -9.47 -32.59
CA GLY A 297 19.73 -8.92 -33.06
C GLY A 297 18.74 -8.54 -31.94
N GLU A 298 17.50 -8.43 -32.33
CA GLU A 298 16.41 -7.93 -31.46
C GLU A 298 15.96 -8.94 -30.38
N GLU A 299 16.20 -10.22 -30.59
CA GLU A 299 15.76 -11.27 -29.68
C GLU A 299 16.42 -11.21 -28.29
N HIS A 300 17.61 -10.59 -28.18
CA HIS A 300 18.30 -10.44 -26.89
C HIS A 300 17.43 -9.77 -25.84
N VAL A 301 16.81 -8.66 -26.19
CA VAL A 301 16.01 -7.85 -25.25
C VAL A 301 14.78 -8.62 -24.79
N GLY A 302 14.07 -9.25 -25.72
CA GLY A 302 12.89 -10.06 -25.42
C GLY A 302 13.22 -11.28 -24.55
N ALA A 303 14.29 -12.00 -24.88
CA ALA A 303 14.73 -13.17 -24.12
C ALA A 303 15.17 -12.79 -22.70
N ARG A 304 15.89 -11.67 -22.54
CA ARG A 304 16.31 -11.16 -21.24
C ARG A 304 15.11 -10.71 -20.41
N TYR A 305 14.13 -10.01 -21.01
CA TYR A 305 12.88 -9.67 -20.35
C TYR A 305 12.18 -10.92 -19.81
N GLN A 306 12.01 -11.94 -20.64
CA GLN A 306 11.29 -13.16 -20.26
C GLN A 306 12.01 -13.95 -19.17
N TYR A 307 13.36 -13.92 -19.12
CA TYR A 307 14.11 -14.50 -18.00
C TYR A 307 13.77 -13.79 -16.69
N LEU A 308 13.83 -12.45 -16.68
CA LEU A 308 13.58 -11.66 -15.50
C LEU A 308 12.12 -11.80 -15.01
N ASP A 309 11.17 -11.82 -15.94
CA ASP A 309 9.75 -12.01 -15.63
C ASP A 309 9.48 -13.41 -15.05
N ALA A 310 10.05 -14.45 -15.65
CA ALA A 310 9.95 -15.81 -15.13
C ALA A 310 10.62 -15.98 -13.75
N ARG A 311 11.75 -15.29 -13.51
CA ARG A 311 12.41 -15.25 -12.20
C ARG A 311 11.50 -14.65 -11.14
N ALA A 312 10.91 -13.48 -11.40
CA ALA A 312 10.00 -12.83 -10.46
C ALA A 312 8.75 -13.71 -10.19
N GLU A 313 8.20 -14.34 -11.24
CA GLU A 313 7.08 -15.29 -11.08
C GLU A 313 7.47 -16.51 -10.24
N ALA A 314 8.65 -17.11 -10.47
CA ALA A 314 9.14 -18.24 -9.70
C ALA A 314 9.28 -17.89 -8.21
N TRP A 315 9.87 -16.74 -7.88
CA TRP A 315 9.95 -16.23 -6.51
C TRP A 315 8.57 -16.00 -5.90
N GLY A 316 7.73 -15.23 -6.59
CA GLY A 316 6.39 -14.88 -6.10
C GLY A 316 5.55 -16.12 -5.82
N ARG A 317 5.45 -17.02 -6.80
CA ARG A 317 4.64 -18.24 -6.73
C ARG A 317 5.11 -19.21 -5.66
N THR A 318 6.43 -19.37 -5.53
CA THR A 318 7.03 -20.40 -4.66
C THR A 318 7.10 -19.91 -3.23
N MET A 319 7.72 -18.74 -2.98
CA MET A 319 7.85 -18.19 -1.63
C MET A 319 6.50 -17.66 -1.12
N TYR A 320 6.03 -16.57 -1.67
CA TYR A 320 4.85 -15.88 -1.11
C TYR A 320 3.57 -16.66 -1.38
N GLY A 321 3.46 -17.32 -2.55
CA GLY A 321 2.38 -18.24 -2.84
C GLY A 321 2.42 -19.50 -1.98
N GLY A 322 3.61 -20.01 -1.66
CA GLY A 322 3.82 -21.12 -0.72
C GLY A 322 3.37 -20.78 0.69
N ILE A 323 3.85 -19.64 1.21
CA ILE A 323 3.49 -19.14 2.54
C ILE A 323 1.98 -18.88 2.63
N THR A 324 1.41 -18.16 1.67
CA THR A 324 -0.02 -17.81 1.69
C THR A 324 -0.90 -19.06 1.65
N ARG A 325 -0.62 -20.02 0.77
CA ARG A 325 -1.35 -21.30 0.74
C ARG A 325 -1.24 -22.06 2.06
N TRP A 326 -0.05 -22.07 2.68
CA TRP A 326 0.16 -22.69 3.99
C TRP A 326 -0.69 -22.01 5.07
N CYS A 327 -0.75 -20.68 5.07
CA CYS A 327 -1.56 -19.88 5.98
C CYS A 327 -3.06 -20.10 5.78
N GLU A 328 -3.54 -20.00 4.53
CA GLU A 328 -4.96 -20.17 4.18
C GLU A 328 -5.50 -21.55 4.54
N GLN A 329 -4.72 -22.62 4.33
CA GLN A 329 -5.07 -23.99 4.76
C GLN A 329 -5.25 -24.10 6.27
N ARG A 330 -4.77 -23.13 7.04
CA ARG A 330 -4.88 -23.06 8.51
C ARG A 330 -5.77 -21.92 9.00
N GLY A 331 -6.51 -21.29 8.08
CA GLY A 331 -7.47 -20.24 8.37
C GLY A 331 -6.85 -18.91 8.80
N VAL A 332 -5.61 -18.64 8.42
CA VAL A 332 -4.88 -17.40 8.72
C VAL A 332 -4.33 -16.73 7.44
N LYS A 333 -3.86 -15.50 7.54
CA LYS A 333 -3.37 -14.69 6.41
C LYS A 333 -1.84 -14.57 6.45
N SER A 334 -1.23 -14.26 5.30
CA SER A 334 0.15 -13.81 5.17
C SER A 334 0.14 -12.38 4.63
N ILE A 335 0.71 -11.45 5.39
CA ILE A 335 0.80 -10.03 5.06
C ILE A 335 2.22 -9.52 5.25
N GLY A 336 2.53 -8.36 4.69
CA GLY A 336 3.81 -7.69 4.85
C GLY A 336 4.09 -6.75 3.71
N HIS A 337 5.29 -6.25 3.68
CA HIS A 337 5.79 -5.32 2.66
C HIS A 337 7.21 -5.69 2.24
N PHE A 338 7.66 -5.08 1.16
CA PHE A 338 9.05 -5.11 0.70
C PHE A 338 9.69 -3.77 1.04
N MET A 339 10.94 -3.58 0.65
CA MET A 339 11.57 -2.29 0.72
C MET A 339 11.14 -1.43 -0.48
N GLU A 340 10.18 -0.55 -0.28
CA GLU A 340 9.66 0.35 -1.33
C GLU A 340 10.42 1.68 -1.40
N HIS A 341 11.19 2.00 -0.39
CA HIS A 341 11.89 3.26 -0.21
C HIS A 341 12.74 3.63 -1.42
N ALA A 342 12.75 4.90 -1.79
CA ALA A 342 13.57 5.43 -2.88
C ALA A 342 13.44 4.65 -4.21
N GLY A 343 12.26 4.08 -4.49
CA GLY A 343 12.01 3.32 -5.70
C GLY A 343 12.60 1.90 -5.72
N MET A 344 12.99 1.36 -4.56
CA MET A 344 13.54 -0.01 -4.45
C MET A 344 12.52 -1.09 -4.79
N TYR A 345 11.21 -0.78 -4.83
CA TYR A 345 10.15 -1.67 -5.31
C TYR A 345 10.39 -2.21 -6.73
N ARG A 346 11.32 -1.62 -7.49
CA ARG A 346 11.72 -2.02 -8.84
C ARG A 346 13.05 -2.77 -8.88
N LEU A 347 13.82 -2.80 -7.80
CA LEU A 347 15.17 -3.37 -7.84
C LEU A 347 15.13 -4.90 -7.74
N PRO A 348 15.89 -5.62 -8.60
CA PRO A 348 15.89 -7.08 -8.63
C PRO A 348 16.25 -7.75 -7.30
N ASP A 349 17.16 -7.17 -6.52
CA ASP A 349 17.65 -7.77 -5.29
C ASP A 349 16.70 -7.54 -4.08
N PHE A 350 15.77 -6.57 -4.19
CA PHE A 350 14.84 -6.23 -3.11
C PHE A 350 13.41 -6.70 -3.39
N SER A 351 13.00 -6.71 -4.64
CA SER A 351 11.60 -7.00 -5.01
C SER A 351 11.46 -7.84 -6.29
N GLY A 352 12.48 -8.63 -6.63
CA GLY A 352 12.48 -9.40 -7.88
C GLY A 352 12.45 -8.54 -9.14
N GLY A 353 12.61 -7.22 -9.01
CA GLY A 353 12.45 -6.25 -10.10
C GLY A 353 11.00 -5.87 -10.41
N ASP A 354 10.04 -6.47 -9.73
CA ASP A 354 8.60 -6.22 -9.88
C ASP A 354 7.86 -6.63 -8.61
N MET A 355 7.70 -5.70 -7.68
CA MET A 355 7.03 -5.95 -6.41
C MET A 355 5.57 -6.39 -6.61
N MET A 356 4.86 -5.85 -7.60
CA MET A 356 3.46 -6.24 -7.87
C MET A 356 3.35 -7.72 -8.23
N ARG A 357 4.32 -8.24 -9.00
CA ARG A 357 4.42 -9.67 -9.35
C ARG A 357 4.63 -10.57 -8.13
N LEU A 358 5.38 -10.10 -7.14
CA LEU A 358 5.62 -10.84 -5.90
C LEU A 358 4.39 -10.79 -4.97
N GLN A 359 3.88 -9.59 -4.69
CA GLN A 359 2.77 -9.38 -3.76
C GLN A 359 1.41 -9.86 -4.30
N LYS A 360 1.30 -10.17 -5.58
CA LYS A 360 0.08 -10.82 -6.09
C LYS A 360 -0.28 -12.09 -5.32
N TYR A 361 0.68 -12.72 -4.68
CA TYR A 361 0.49 -13.93 -3.90
C TYR A 361 0.21 -13.68 -2.42
N SER A 362 0.48 -12.50 -1.87
CA SER A 362 0.17 -12.14 -0.48
C SER A 362 -1.33 -11.98 -0.26
N SER A 363 -1.78 -12.05 0.99
CA SER A 363 -3.22 -11.94 1.32
C SER A 363 -3.79 -10.55 1.08
N MET A 364 -2.95 -9.50 1.09
CA MET A 364 -3.31 -8.11 0.75
C MET A 364 -2.09 -7.39 0.18
N GLY A 365 -2.28 -6.25 -0.48
CA GLY A 365 -1.21 -5.35 -0.83
C GLY A 365 -0.62 -4.68 0.40
N GLY A 366 0.69 -4.47 0.44
CA GLY A 366 1.36 -3.87 1.58
C GLY A 366 2.53 -3.00 1.17
N ILE A 367 2.76 -1.95 1.96
CA ILE A 367 3.87 -1.02 1.81
C ILE A 367 4.43 -0.66 3.18
N ASP A 368 5.59 -0.01 3.15
CA ASP A 368 6.24 0.61 4.29
C ASP A 368 6.27 2.15 4.13
N ALA A 369 6.08 2.87 5.24
CA ALA A 369 6.13 4.32 5.32
C ALA A 369 6.85 4.76 6.59
N VAL A 370 8.18 4.82 6.53
CA VAL A 370 9.07 5.00 7.68
C VAL A 370 10.10 6.09 7.47
N PHE A 371 10.96 6.33 8.46
CA PHE A 371 12.01 7.36 8.46
C PHE A 371 11.46 8.76 8.19
N SER A 372 11.98 9.40 7.16
CA SER A 372 11.57 10.73 6.71
C SER A 372 11.01 10.71 5.30
N GLN A 373 10.43 9.57 4.87
CA GLN A 373 9.82 9.43 3.55
C GLN A 373 8.69 10.43 3.33
N PHE A 374 7.88 10.63 4.36
CA PHE A 374 6.76 11.57 4.32
C PHE A 374 7.03 12.71 5.29
N LYS A 375 7.23 13.90 4.78
CA LYS A 375 7.32 15.14 5.57
C LYS A 375 6.35 16.16 5.02
N PRO A 376 5.63 16.90 5.87
CA PRO A 376 4.76 17.96 5.42
C PRO A 376 5.46 18.90 4.43
N GLY A 377 4.84 19.08 3.26
CA GLY A 377 5.38 19.93 2.19
C GLY A 377 6.47 19.29 1.31
N GLN A 378 6.78 18.00 1.48
CA GLN A 378 7.78 17.27 0.69
C GLN A 378 7.19 16.00 0.06
N ARG A 379 7.59 15.68 -1.17
CA ARG A 379 7.14 14.51 -1.94
C ARG A 379 8.27 13.57 -2.36
N ALA A 380 9.49 13.87 -1.94
CA ALA A 380 10.65 13.05 -2.22
C ALA A 380 11.49 12.89 -0.97
N ALA A 381 12.11 11.72 -0.82
CA ALA A 381 13.10 11.43 0.20
C ALA A 381 14.24 10.63 -0.45
N TYR A 382 15.44 10.73 0.13
CA TYR A 382 16.62 10.01 -0.38
C TYR A 382 16.87 10.24 -1.89
N ASP A 383 16.66 11.48 -2.37
CA ASP A 383 16.79 11.88 -3.77
C ASP A 383 15.88 11.12 -4.76
N ALA A 384 14.82 10.49 -4.25
CA ALA A 384 13.84 9.74 -5.05
C ALA A 384 12.40 10.11 -4.68
N PRO A 385 11.45 10.04 -5.63
CA PRO A 385 10.04 10.23 -5.36
C PRO A 385 9.53 9.09 -4.45
N CYS A 386 8.75 9.43 -3.43
CA CYS A 386 8.14 8.46 -2.52
C CYS A 386 6.63 8.70 -2.31
N TRP A 387 6.13 9.86 -2.74
CA TRP A 387 4.75 10.28 -2.48
C TRP A 387 3.69 9.34 -3.04
N GLN A 388 3.99 8.65 -4.15
CA GLN A 388 3.08 7.72 -4.81
C GLN A 388 3.23 6.25 -4.34
N THR A 389 4.15 5.94 -3.46
CA THR A 389 4.32 4.57 -2.90
C THR A 389 3.02 3.98 -2.33
N PRO A 390 2.14 4.73 -1.64
CA PRO A 390 0.85 4.20 -1.17
C PRO A 390 -0.05 3.67 -2.28
N LYS A 391 0.01 4.25 -3.50
CA LYS A 391 -0.75 3.74 -4.66
C LYS A 391 -0.30 2.36 -5.10
N LEU A 392 0.96 1.99 -4.87
CA LEU A 392 1.46 0.65 -5.14
C LEU A 392 0.68 -0.40 -4.32
N GLY A 393 0.55 -0.18 -2.99
CA GLY A 393 -0.18 -1.08 -2.09
C GLY A 393 -1.66 -1.24 -2.46
N SER A 394 -2.38 -0.15 -2.67
CA SER A 394 -3.79 -0.18 -3.04
C SER A 394 -4.01 -0.78 -4.43
N SER A 395 -3.15 -0.44 -5.41
CA SER A 395 -3.22 -1.00 -6.76
C SER A 395 -3.02 -2.52 -6.81
N ILE A 396 -2.13 -3.07 -5.98
CA ILE A 396 -1.97 -4.53 -5.83
C ILE A 396 -3.29 -5.15 -5.35
N THR A 397 -3.94 -4.52 -4.38
CA THR A 397 -5.21 -5.00 -3.84
C THR A 397 -6.30 -5.01 -4.91
N HIS A 398 -6.45 -3.95 -5.70
CA HIS A 398 -7.43 -3.85 -6.78
C HIS A 398 -7.09 -4.78 -7.95
N ALA A 399 -5.83 -4.78 -8.42
CA ALA A 399 -5.39 -5.55 -9.56
C ALA A 399 -5.59 -7.05 -9.37
N TYR A 400 -5.33 -7.56 -8.20
CA TYR A 400 -5.43 -9.00 -7.90
C TYR A 400 -6.70 -9.38 -7.13
N GLY A 401 -7.60 -8.43 -6.86
CA GLY A 401 -8.91 -8.68 -6.23
C GLY A 401 -8.78 -9.24 -4.83
N LYS A 402 -7.95 -8.61 -3.99
CA LYS A 402 -7.80 -9.03 -2.59
C LYS A 402 -9.09 -8.80 -1.81
N SER A 403 -9.36 -9.68 -0.84
CA SER A 403 -10.62 -9.66 -0.09
C SER A 403 -10.81 -8.36 0.68
N ASP A 404 -12.04 -7.87 0.69
CA ASP A 404 -12.52 -6.70 1.44
C ASP A 404 -11.81 -5.38 1.07
N ASP A 405 -11.01 -5.38 0.00
CA ASP A 405 -10.26 -4.22 -0.48
C ASP A 405 -9.36 -3.62 0.63
N VAL A 406 -8.66 -4.50 1.34
CA VAL A 406 -7.73 -4.14 2.41
C VAL A 406 -6.30 -4.07 1.89
N SER A 407 -5.64 -2.94 2.12
CA SER A 407 -4.23 -2.72 1.86
C SER A 407 -3.55 -2.21 3.14
N MET A 408 -2.40 -2.79 3.50
CA MET A 408 -1.71 -2.47 4.75
C MET A 408 -0.54 -1.50 4.53
N VAL A 409 -0.17 -0.80 5.60
CA VAL A 409 1.06 -0.03 5.71
C VAL A 409 1.68 -0.20 7.09
N GLU A 410 2.98 -0.55 7.15
CA GLU A 410 3.79 -0.25 8.31
C GLU A 410 4.09 1.24 8.31
N ILE A 411 3.90 1.93 9.45
CA ILE A 411 3.92 3.40 9.45
C ILE A 411 4.61 3.97 10.69
N PHE A 412 5.36 5.06 10.48
CA PHE A 412 6.06 5.86 11.49
C PHE A 412 7.42 5.34 11.97
N GLY A 413 7.84 4.15 11.62
CA GLY A 413 9.11 3.57 12.07
C GLY A 413 10.29 4.53 11.81
N ALA A 414 11.20 4.64 12.79
CA ALA A 414 12.40 5.46 12.72
C ALA A 414 12.19 6.97 12.41
N ARG A 415 10.92 7.49 12.51
CA ARG A 415 10.67 8.93 12.32
C ARG A 415 11.18 9.76 13.51
N GLY A 416 11.29 9.16 14.67
CA GLY A 416 11.76 9.81 15.88
C GLY A 416 10.68 10.06 16.92
N GLN A 417 11.10 10.24 18.19
CA GLN A 417 10.16 10.48 19.30
C GLN A 417 9.56 11.90 19.29
N ASP A 418 10.03 12.78 18.39
CA ASP A 418 9.50 14.11 18.15
C ASP A 418 8.32 14.14 17.18
N LEU A 419 7.97 13.02 16.54
CA LEU A 419 6.81 12.92 15.65
C LEU A 419 5.53 13.39 16.35
N SER A 420 4.91 14.45 15.84
CA SER A 420 3.70 15.02 16.41
C SER A 420 2.42 14.32 15.92
N TYR A 421 1.34 14.37 16.70
CA TYR A 421 0.05 13.79 16.30
C TYR A 421 -0.59 14.47 15.08
N PRO A 422 -0.50 15.80 14.87
CA PRO A 422 -0.90 16.41 13.61
C PRO A 422 -0.10 15.93 12.40
N GLU A 423 1.21 15.63 12.57
CA GLU A 423 2.02 15.03 11.52
C GLU A 423 1.62 13.56 11.27
N MET A 424 1.36 12.77 12.32
CA MET A 424 0.81 11.41 12.19
C MET A 424 -0.50 11.40 11.41
N LYS A 425 -1.41 12.35 11.70
CA LYS A 425 -2.66 12.52 10.96
C LYS A 425 -2.39 12.81 9.48
N TRP A 426 -1.46 13.71 9.18
CA TRP A 426 -1.08 14.08 7.83
C TRP A 426 -0.57 12.88 7.02
N TRP A 427 0.27 12.02 7.64
CA TRP A 427 0.74 10.79 7.01
C TRP A 427 -0.42 9.81 6.74
N THR A 428 -1.28 9.58 7.74
CA THR A 428 -2.40 8.64 7.59
C THR A 428 -3.43 9.11 6.60
N ASP A 429 -3.68 10.41 6.48
CA ASP A 429 -4.58 10.96 5.48
C ASP A 429 -4.02 10.74 4.05
N ALA A 430 -2.71 10.87 3.87
CA ALA A 430 -2.04 10.53 2.62
C ALA A 430 -2.18 9.03 2.27
N MET A 431 -2.10 8.13 3.27
CA MET A 431 -2.35 6.70 3.08
C MET A 431 -3.80 6.43 2.69
N HIS A 432 -4.75 6.97 3.47
CA HIS A 432 -6.18 6.77 3.23
C HIS A 432 -6.63 7.29 1.87
N VAL A 433 -6.17 8.47 1.46
CA VAL A 433 -6.55 9.05 0.16
C VAL A 433 -5.97 8.27 -1.02
N ALA A 434 -4.87 7.55 -0.82
CA ALA A 434 -4.30 6.63 -1.80
C ALA A 434 -4.92 5.22 -1.76
N GLY A 435 -5.87 4.95 -0.85
CA GLY A 435 -6.58 3.67 -0.75
C GLY A 435 -5.95 2.65 0.20
N VAL A 436 -4.98 3.05 1.03
CA VAL A 436 -4.39 2.19 2.08
C VAL A 436 -5.18 2.37 3.37
N ASN A 437 -5.65 1.28 3.96
CA ASN A 437 -6.69 1.31 5.00
C ASN A 437 -6.47 0.36 6.19
N PHE A 438 -5.34 -0.36 6.25
CA PHE A 438 -4.92 -1.14 7.41
C PHE A 438 -3.56 -0.63 7.90
N LEU A 439 -3.52 -0.07 9.12
CA LEU A 439 -2.35 0.58 9.68
C LEU A 439 -1.62 -0.34 10.65
N ILE A 440 -0.29 -0.41 10.53
CA ILE A 440 0.61 -1.10 11.45
C ILE A 440 1.57 -0.05 12.05
N PRO A 441 1.12 0.72 13.06
CA PRO A 441 1.95 1.75 13.68
C PRO A 441 3.18 1.17 14.38
N HIS A 442 4.33 1.72 14.13
CA HIS A 442 5.60 1.40 14.76
C HIS A 442 5.86 2.43 15.88
N SER A 443 5.94 2.11 17.23
CA SER A 443 5.73 0.80 17.80
C SER A 443 5.36 0.86 19.31
N PHE A 444 5.01 -0.30 19.87
CA PHE A 444 4.94 -0.52 21.32
C PHE A 444 6.16 -1.32 21.75
N ASN A 445 7.04 -0.70 22.56
CA ASN A 445 8.31 -1.29 22.98
C ASN A 445 8.38 -1.45 24.49
N PRO A 446 8.34 -2.69 25.04
CA PRO A 446 8.45 -2.92 26.48
C PRO A 446 9.77 -2.45 27.12
N ARG A 447 10.85 -2.31 26.35
CA ARG A 447 12.12 -1.75 26.83
C ARG A 447 12.16 -0.24 26.95
N ALA A 448 11.15 0.45 26.39
CA ALA A 448 11.07 1.90 26.47
C ALA A 448 11.00 2.37 27.96
N PRO A 449 11.58 3.52 28.30
CA PRO A 449 12.25 4.51 27.43
C PRO A 449 13.76 4.23 27.21
N TYR A 450 14.28 3.10 27.69
CA TYR A 450 15.71 2.77 27.67
C TYR A 450 16.20 2.12 26.38
N ASP A 451 15.37 2.12 25.36
CA ASP A 451 15.72 1.72 24.01
C ASP A 451 15.81 2.95 23.10
N THR A 452 16.68 2.90 22.11
CA THR A 452 16.85 3.96 21.11
C THR A 452 16.70 3.44 19.68
N ASP A 453 16.26 2.19 19.51
CA ASP A 453 16.03 1.59 18.21
C ASP A 453 14.73 2.11 17.60
N CYS A 454 14.79 2.77 16.46
CA CYS A 454 13.66 3.15 15.61
C CYS A 454 12.40 3.72 16.31
N PRO A 455 12.48 4.78 17.18
CA PRO A 455 11.28 5.44 17.72
C PRO A 455 10.41 6.06 16.59
N PRO A 456 9.10 6.32 16.82
CA PRO A 456 8.48 6.65 18.11
C PRO A 456 7.96 5.44 18.88
N TYR A 457 7.91 5.58 20.21
CA TYR A 457 7.25 4.63 21.13
C TYR A 457 6.01 5.30 21.73
N PHE A 458 4.80 4.83 21.41
CA PHE A 458 3.57 5.57 21.71
C PHE A 458 3.24 5.66 23.20
N TYR A 459 3.50 4.60 23.98
CA TYR A 459 3.36 4.61 25.44
C TYR A 459 4.69 4.99 26.13
N ASN A 460 5.80 4.59 25.55
CA ASN A 460 7.17 4.89 26.01
C ASN A 460 7.42 4.65 27.51
N GLY A 461 6.93 3.53 28.05
CA GLY A 461 7.09 3.21 29.48
C GLY A 461 6.36 4.14 30.44
N GLY A 462 5.42 4.93 29.94
CA GLY A 462 4.75 5.99 30.69
C GLY A 462 5.44 7.36 30.63
N PHE A 463 6.54 7.47 29.89
CA PHE A 463 7.29 8.72 29.70
C PHE A 463 6.85 9.54 28.47
N GLU A 464 5.78 9.11 27.75
CA GLU A 464 5.23 9.87 26.64
C GLU A 464 4.04 10.73 27.13
N PRO A 465 4.21 12.04 27.29
CA PRO A 465 3.14 12.91 27.78
C PRO A 465 1.92 12.97 26.85
N ARG A 466 2.12 12.66 25.55
CA ARG A 466 1.08 12.69 24.52
C ARG A 466 0.26 11.40 24.43
N TRP A 467 0.54 10.40 25.27
CA TRP A 467 -0.21 9.14 25.31
C TRP A 467 -1.74 9.32 25.33
N PRO A 468 -2.33 10.30 26.06
CA PRO A 468 -3.77 10.52 26.02
C PRO A 468 -4.34 10.82 24.62
N LEU A 469 -3.53 11.30 23.67
CA LEU A 469 -3.93 11.60 22.29
C LEU A 469 -3.98 10.36 21.41
N TYR A 470 -3.26 9.28 21.75
CA TYR A 470 -3.17 8.08 20.93
C TYR A 470 -4.55 7.47 20.65
N ARG A 471 -5.42 7.42 21.67
CA ARG A 471 -6.78 6.91 21.52
C ARG A 471 -7.62 7.74 20.54
N LEU A 472 -7.48 9.06 20.53
CA LEU A 472 -8.16 9.92 19.57
C LEU A 472 -7.72 9.65 18.15
N PHE A 473 -6.40 9.52 17.96
CA PHE A 473 -5.80 9.18 16.68
C PHE A 473 -6.26 7.79 16.21
N ALA A 474 -6.25 6.79 17.08
CA ALA A 474 -6.69 5.44 16.75
C ALA A 474 -8.20 5.38 16.42
N ASP A 475 -9.04 6.14 17.12
CA ASP A 475 -10.48 6.22 16.84
C ASP A 475 -10.73 6.90 15.48
N TYR A 476 -10.00 7.96 15.16
CA TYR A 476 -10.04 8.67 13.88
C TYR A 476 -9.68 7.74 12.73
N THR A 477 -8.50 7.12 12.79
CA THR A 477 -7.99 6.26 11.73
C THR A 477 -8.87 5.02 11.55
N SER A 478 -9.36 4.41 12.63
CA SER A 478 -10.27 3.26 12.56
C SER A 478 -11.61 3.60 11.90
N ARG A 479 -12.17 4.80 12.13
CA ARG A 479 -13.37 5.26 11.43
C ARG A 479 -13.14 5.42 9.94
N LEU A 480 -12.06 6.09 9.54
CA LEU A 480 -11.71 6.26 8.13
C LEU A 480 -11.42 4.91 7.47
N SER A 481 -10.60 4.06 8.08
CA SER A 481 -10.31 2.72 7.57
C SER A 481 -11.60 1.92 7.34
N LEU A 482 -12.54 1.94 8.29
CA LEU A 482 -13.83 1.28 8.15
C LEU A 482 -14.65 1.84 6.97
N MET A 483 -14.72 3.17 6.84
CA MET A 483 -15.50 3.81 5.77
C MET A 483 -14.87 3.58 4.39
N LEU A 484 -13.54 3.54 4.32
CA LEU A 484 -12.76 3.42 3.10
C LEU A 484 -12.34 1.97 2.75
N THR A 485 -12.86 0.97 3.48
CA THR A 485 -12.68 -0.47 3.21
C THR A 485 -13.95 -1.05 2.60
N GLY A 486 -13.78 -1.99 1.67
CA GLY A 486 -14.90 -2.65 0.97
C GLY A 486 -15.65 -1.71 0.00
N GLY A 487 -16.76 -2.18 -0.56
CA GLY A 487 -17.44 -1.46 -1.62
C GLY A 487 -16.63 -1.47 -2.93
N ARG A 488 -16.70 -0.38 -3.70
CA ARG A 488 -16.00 -0.23 -4.97
C ARG A 488 -15.21 1.09 -5.00
N HIS A 489 -13.93 1.00 -5.33
CA HIS A 489 -13.09 2.15 -5.66
C HIS A 489 -13.50 2.74 -7.02
N VAL A 490 -13.37 4.05 -7.21
CA VAL A 490 -13.74 4.73 -8.45
C VAL A 490 -12.57 5.55 -8.97
N ALA A 491 -11.81 4.96 -9.88
CA ALA A 491 -10.71 5.60 -10.57
C ALA A 491 -10.95 5.63 -12.09
N PRO A 492 -10.83 6.77 -12.77
CA PRO A 492 -11.01 6.85 -14.21
C PRO A 492 -9.80 6.37 -15.01
N VAL A 493 -8.62 6.23 -14.41
CA VAL A 493 -7.35 6.00 -15.10
C VAL A 493 -6.70 4.66 -14.68
N ALA A 494 -6.32 3.86 -15.66
CA ALA A 494 -5.42 2.72 -15.51
C ALA A 494 -4.03 3.13 -16.02
N LEU A 495 -3.03 3.16 -15.15
CA LEU A 495 -1.63 3.40 -15.49
C LEU A 495 -0.89 2.05 -15.54
N LEU A 496 -0.45 1.63 -16.72
CA LEU A 496 0.28 0.37 -16.85
C LEU A 496 1.60 0.41 -16.06
N PHE A 497 1.81 -0.61 -15.23
CA PHE A 497 3.05 -0.79 -14.48
C PHE A 497 4.09 -1.51 -15.33
N ALA A 498 5.24 -0.89 -15.51
CA ALA A 498 6.24 -1.34 -16.48
C ALA A 498 6.91 -2.69 -16.13
N GLY A 499 6.90 -3.09 -14.84
CA GLY A 499 7.51 -4.35 -14.39
C GLY A 499 8.94 -4.51 -14.90
N GLN A 500 9.25 -5.67 -15.46
CA GLN A 500 10.58 -6.00 -15.95
C GLN A 500 11.04 -5.18 -17.19
N SER A 501 10.14 -4.46 -17.87
CA SER A 501 10.52 -3.55 -18.96
C SER A 501 11.54 -2.49 -18.51
N ALA A 502 11.48 -2.09 -17.24
CA ALA A 502 12.41 -1.13 -16.65
C ALA A 502 13.88 -1.63 -16.59
N HIS A 503 14.10 -2.95 -16.73
CA HIS A 503 15.42 -3.57 -16.60
C HIS A 503 16.06 -3.98 -17.94
N VAL A 504 15.34 -3.77 -19.05
CA VAL A 504 15.79 -4.19 -20.38
C VAL A 504 15.84 -3.07 -21.40
N GLY A 505 15.47 -1.85 -21.02
CA GLY A 505 15.50 -0.67 -21.86
C GLY A 505 15.27 0.61 -21.06
N ARG A 506 15.26 1.75 -21.75
CA ARG A 506 14.93 3.04 -21.15
C ARG A 506 13.50 3.01 -20.61
N SER A 507 13.31 3.58 -19.42
CA SER A 507 11.98 3.68 -18.77
C SER A 507 11.89 4.92 -17.88
N VAL A 508 10.65 5.39 -17.66
CA VAL A 508 10.34 6.42 -16.66
C VAL A 508 9.44 5.76 -15.59
N PRO A 509 9.73 5.97 -14.29
CA PRO A 509 8.91 5.44 -13.21
C PRO A 509 7.46 5.93 -13.27
N PRO A 510 6.47 5.12 -12.84
CA PRO A 510 5.07 5.51 -12.84
C PRO A 510 4.76 6.66 -11.87
N ASP A 511 5.58 6.84 -10.83
CA ASP A 511 5.44 7.88 -9.80
C ASP A 511 5.22 9.27 -10.38
N GLN A 512 5.99 9.65 -11.40
CA GLN A 512 5.95 11.00 -11.97
C GLN A 512 4.58 11.37 -12.53
N LEU A 513 3.97 10.50 -13.33
CA LEU A 513 2.66 10.79 -13.91
C LEU A 513 1.54 10.52 -12.90
N SER A 514 1.68 9.53 -12.04
CA SER A 514 0.72 9.23 -10.98
C SER A 514 0.56 10.44 -10.03
N GLU A 515 1.65 11.13 -9.70
CA GLU A 515 1.62 12.36 -8.91
C GLU A 515 0.89 13.50 -9.63
N VAL A 516 1.15 13.68 -10.92
CA VAL A 516 0.44 14.68 -11.74
C VAL A 516 -1.04 14.37 -11.88
N LEU A 517 -1.41 13.10 -12.03
CA LEU A 517 -2.82 12.65 -12.04
C LEU A 517 -3.51 13.00 -10.72
N GLN A 518 -2.87 12.71 -9.59
CA GLN A 518 -3.40 13.02 -8.26
C GLN A 518 -3.60 14.54 -8.08
N ASP A 519 -2.63 15.34 -8.51
CA ASP A 519 -2.70 16.81 -8.42
C ASP A 519 -3.83 17.40 -9.30
N ALA A 520 -4.15 16.76 -10.41
CA ALA A 520 -5.29 17.08 -11.26
C ALA A 520 -6.59 16.37 -10.82
N LEU A 521 -6.61 15.75 -9.63
CA LEU A 521 -7.75 15.03 -9.04
C LEU A 521 -8.24 13.81 -9.84
N TYR A 522 -7.40 13.25 -10.72
CA TYR A 522 -7.65 11.98 -11.39
C TYR A 522 -7.04 10.85 -10.58
N ASP A 523 -7.84 10.11 -9.87
CA ASP A 523 -7.36 8.90 -9.22
C ASP A 523 -7.03 7.82 -10.26
N CYS A 524 -6.03 6.98 -9.95
CA CYS A 524 -5.56 5.93 -10.82
C CYS A 524 -5.19 4.67 -10.06
N ASP A 525 -5.19 3.54 -10.77
CA ASP A 525 -4.52 2.31 -10.33
C ASP A 525 -3.32 2.01 -11.22
N TRP A 526 -2.24 1.52 -10.61
CA TRP A 526 -1.12 0.94 -11.34
C TRP A 526 -1.49 -0.48 -11.72
N LEU A 527 -1.48 -0.77 -13.02
CA LEU A 527 -2.01 -2.03 -13.55
C LEU A 527 -0.89 -2.88 -14.14
N PRO A 528 -0.55 -4.04 -13.55
CA PRO A 528 0.45 -4.95 -14.08
C PRO A 528 0.11 -5.44 -15.50
N TYR A 529 1.11 -5.66 -16.32
CA TYR A 529 0.92 -6.09 -17.70
C TYR A 529 0.10 -7.37 -17.83
N GLU A 530 0.36 -8.40 -16.99
CA GLU A 530 -0.39 -9.65 -17.04
C GLU A 530 -1.87 -9.48 -16.64
N VAL A 531 -2.16 -8.60 -15.67
CA VAL A 531 -3.54 -8.30 -15.28
C VAL A 531 -4.24 -7.53 -16.40
N PHE A 532 -3.56 -6.56 -17.01
CA PHE A 532 -4.11 -5.86 -18.16
C PHE A 532 -4.36 -6.82 -19.33
N GLU A 533 -3.41 -7.70 -19.65
CA GLU A 533 -3.52 -8.64 -20.76
C GLU A 533 -4.62 -9.68 -20.55
N HIS A 534 -4.69 -10.29 -19.37
CA HIS A 534 -5.51 -11.49 -19.16
C HIS A 534 -6.80 -11.25 -18.42
N ASP A 535 -6.85 -10.34 -17.47
CA ASP A 535 -7.97 -10.17 -16.54
C ASP A 535 -8.87 -8.98 -16.87
N THR A 536 -8.38 -7.96 -17.62
CA THR A 536 -9.24 -6.85 -18.03
C THR A 536 -10.09 -7.20 -19.23
N LEU A 537 -11.30 -6.64 -19.27
CA LEU A 537 -12.22 -6.74 -20.39
C LEU A 537 -12.44 -5.34 -21.02
N ILE A 538 -12.47 -5.30 -22.34
CA ILE A 538 -12.89 -4.09 -23.05
C ILE A 538 -14.39 -4.16 -23.22
N VAL A 539 -15.13 -3.28 -22.54
CA VAL A 539 -16.60 -3.20 -22.62
C VAL A 539 -16.96 -1.79 -23.04
N GLU A 540 -17.49 -1.66 -24.27
CA GLU A 540 -17.71 -0.37 -24.92
C GLU A 540 -16.42 0.48 -24.95
N LYS A 541 -16.40 1.61 -24.25
CA LYS A 541 -15.27 2.55 -24.16
C LYS A 541 -14.50 2.44 -22.85
N ASN A 542 -14.71 1.37 -22.06
CA ASN A 542 -14.11 1.22 -20.74
C ASN A 542 -13.28 -0.07 -20.67
N LEU A 543 -12.24 -0.02 -19.84
CA LEU A 543 -11.56 -1.19 -19.33
C LEU A 543 -12.25 -1.62 -18.04
N LYS A 544 -12.69 -2.87 -17.98
CA LYS A 544 -13.32 -3.48 -16.80
C LYS A 544 -12.38 -4.49 -16.18
N LEU A 545 -12.12 -4.33 -14.89
CA LEU A 545 -11.36 -5.27 -14.08
C LEU A 545 -12.12 -5.51 -12.79
N ARG A 546 -12.70 -6.72 -12.63
CA ARG A 546 -13.53 -7.03 -11.45
C ARG A 546 -14.60 -5.94 -11.23
N GLN A 547 -14.49 -5.15 -10.16
CA GLN A 547 -15.40 -4.03 -9.87
C GLN A 547 -14.91 -2.69 -10.44
N GLU A 548 -13.65 -2.61 -10.88
CA GLU A 548 -13.04 -1.39 -11.42
C GLU A 548 -13.47 -1.09 -12.86
N SER A 549 -13.44 0.19 -13.21
CA SER A 549 -13.85 0.65 -14.54
C SER A 549 -13.07 1.88 -14.96
N TYR A 550 -12.09 1.70 -15.83
CA TYR A 550 -11.23 2.78 -16.30
C TYR A 550 -11.68 3.29 -17.66
N LYS A 551 -11.61 4.59 -17.86
CA LYS A 551 -11.93 5.31 -19.11
C LYS A 551 -10.66 5.64 -19.90
N VAL A 552 -9.53 5.75 -19.22
CA VAL A 552 -8.22 6.12 -19.76
C VAL A 552 -7.23 5.00 -19.48
N LEU A 553 -6.50 4.61 -20.51
CA LEU A 553 -5.31 3.76 -20.39
C LEU A 553 -4.07 4.60 -20.59
N VAL A 554 -3.15 4.57 -19.65
CA VAL A 554 -1.82 5.17 -19.79
C VAL A 554 -0.81 4.07 -20.12
N VAL A 555 -0.15 4.22 -21.28
CA VAL A 555 1.02 3.41 -21.65
C VAL A 555 2.28 4.13 -21.13
N PRO A 556 3.06 3.50 -20.24
CA PRO A 556 4.22 4.17 -19.65
C PRO A 556 5.33 4.43 -20.68
N PRO A 557 6.21 5.40 -20.47
CA PRO A 557 7.35 5.63 -21.34
C PRO A 557 8.41 4.56 -21.07
N VAL A 558 8.32 3.48 -21.84
CA VAL A 558 9.26 2.34 -21.85
C VAL A 558 9.75 2.10 -23.28
N GLU A 559 11.02 1.74 -23.41
CA GLU A 559 11.56 1.36 -24.71
C GLU A 559 11.06 -0.02 -25.16
N VAL A 560 10.91 -0.92 -24.20
CA VAL A 560 10.57 -2.33 -24.41
C VAL A 560 9.21 -2.64 -23.79
N ILE A 561 8.29 -3.23 -24.56
CA ILE A 561 6.95 -3.61 -24.09
C ILE A 561 6.54 -4.98 -24.64
N PRO A 562 5.78 -5.82 -23.89
CA PRO A 562 5.20 -7.04 -24.44
C PRO A 562 4.23 -6.71 -25.59
N TYR A 563 4.39 -7.41 -26.72
CA TYR A 563 3.54 -7.23 -27.90
C TYR A 563 2.04 -7.39 -27.59
N PRO A 564 1.58 -8.40 -26.81
CA PRO A 564 0.17 -8.55 -26.48
C PRO A 564 -0.40 -7.35 -25.70
N VAL A 565 0.40 -6.75 -24.81
CA VAL A 565 0.00 -5.55 -24.03
C VAL A 565 -0.28 -4.38 -24.97
N LEU A 566 0.65 -4.07 -25.88
CA LEU A 566 0.46 -2.98 -26.83
C LEU A 566 -0.66 -3.29 -27.84
N SER A 567 -0.82 -4.55 -28.25
CA SER A 567 -1.93 -5.00 -29.09
C SER A 567 -3.29 -4.79 -28.42
N LYS A 568 -3.38 -5.09 -27.11
CA LYS A 568 -4.61 -4.85 -26.34
C LYS A 568 -4.87 -3.36 -26.11
N ALA A 569 -3.83 -2.54 -25.93
CA ALA A 569 -3.98 -1.06 -25.90
C ALA A 569 -4.57 -0.54 -27.21
N LYS A 570 -4.10 -1.07 -28.37
CA LYS A 570 -4.70 -0.77 -29.68
C LYS A 570 -6.18 -1.20 -29.74
N ALA A 571 -6.50 -2.41 -29.27
CA ALA A 571 -7.88 -2.89 -29.26
C ALA A 571 -8.80 -1.99 -28.41
N PHE A 572 -8.31 -1.47 -27.31
CA PHE A 572 -9.03 -0.51 -26.46
C PHE A 572 -9.25 0.82 -27.21
N PHE A 573 -8.22 1.35 -27.87
CA PHE A 573 -8.33 2.53 -28.72
C PHE A 573 -9.37 2.33 -29.84
N ASP A 574 -9.31 1.19 -30.55
CA ASP A 574 -10.25 0.85 -31.63
C ASP A 574 -11.69 0.72 -31.13
N ALA A 575 -11.90 0.32 -29.89
CA ALA A 575 -13.22 0.22 -29.25
C ALA A 575 -13.79 1.58 -28.82
N GLY A 576 -13.04 2.66 -28.91
CA GLY A 576 -13.45 4.01 -28.53
C GLY A 576 -12.87 4.52 -27.22
N GLY A 577 -11.91 3.81 -26.65
CA GLY A 577 -11.20 4.19 -25.42
C GLY A 577 -10.17 5.30 -25.63
N VAL A 578 -9.76 5.95 -24.55
CA VAL A 578 -8.71 6.96 -24.54
C VAL A 578 -7.39 6.34 -24.13
N VAL A 579 -6.35 6.47 -24.99
CA VAL A 579 -5.01 5.94 -24.74
C VAL A 579 -4.02 7.09 -24.68
N LEU A 580 -3.30 7.17 -23.57
CA LEU A 580 -2.37 8.24 -23.26
C LEU A 580 -0.95 7.67 -23.16
N GLY A 581 -0.01 8.23 -23.88
CA GLY A 581 1.42 8.10 -23.70
C GLY A 581 2.00 9.41 -23.16
N TYR A 582 3.20 9.36 -22.61
CA TYR A 582 3.95 10.57 -22.23
C TYR A 582 5.45 10.35 -22.45
N GLY A 583 6.18 11.43 -22.72
CA GLY A 583 7.61 11.38 -22.99
C GLY A 583 7.96 10.69 -24.32
N PHE A 584 7.98 9.36 -24.29
CA PHE A 584 8.29 8.56 -25.47
C PHE A 584 7.48 7.26 -25.51
N LEU A 585 7.36 6.68 -26.69
CA LEU A 585 6.58 5.47 -26.94
C LEU A 585 7.51 4.25 -27.16
N PRO A 586 6.99 3.03 -26.90
CA PRO A 586 7.75 1.79 -27.09
C PRO A 586 8.28 1.60 -28.51
N THR A 587 9.47 1.02 -28.62
CA THR A 587 10.15 0.75 -29.90
C THR A 587 10.58 -0.70 -30.09
N LYS A 588 10.68 -1.49 -29.02
CA LYS A 588 11.16 -2.88 -29.03
C LYS A 588 10.16 -3.81 -28.36
N SER A 589 10.15 -5.08 -28.82
CA SER A 589 9.32 -6.13 -28.23
C SER A 589 10.00 -6.83 -27.06
N ALA A 590 9.25 -7.02 -25.97
CA ALA A 590 9.59 -7.95 -24.88
C ALA A 590 9.18 -9.39 -25.19
N THR A 591 8.40 -9.62 -26.25
CA THR A 591 7.88 -10.94 -26.62
C THR A 591 8.75 -11.56 -27.71
N LEU A 592 9.32 -12.73 -27.45
CA LEU A 592 10.07 -13.47 -28.47
C LEU A 592 9.19 -13.78 -29.68
N GLY A 593 9.78 -13.66 -30.88
CA GLY A 593 9.09 -13.84 -32.15
C GLY A 593 8.37 -12.62 -32.70
N ASN A 594 8.25 -11.54 -31.93
CA ASN A 594 7.79 -10.24 -32.39
C ASN A 594 8.95 -9.23 -32.51
N THR A 595 8.95 -8.47 -33.58
CA THR A 595 10.04 -7.55 -33.94
C THR A 595 9.75 -6.12 -33.55
N SER A 596 10.75 -5.23 -33.63
CA SER A 596 10.60 -3.79 -33.51
C SER A 596 9.63 -3.22 -34.57
N ALA A 597 9.58 -3.85 -35.75
CA ALA A 597 8.62 -3.47 -36.79
C ALA A 597 7.16 -3.77 -36.38
N ASP A 598 6.92 -4.90 -35.69
CA ASP A 598 5.59 -5.23 -35.16
C ASP A 598 5.14 -4.19 -34.12
N ILE A 599 6.05 -3.79 -33.21
CA ILE A 599 5.79 -2.74 -32.21
C ILE A 599 5.53 -1.40 -32.91
N ALA A 600 6.34 -1.04 -33.90
CA ALA A 600 6.15 0.19 -34.69
C ALA A 600 4.79 0.21 -35.40
N ALA A 601 4.34 -0.92 -35.95
CA ALA A 601 3.04 -1.04 -36.60
C ALA A 601 1.89 -0.77 -35.61
N LEU A 602 1.93 -1.36 -34.40
CA LEU A 602 0.92 -1.11 -33.37
C LEU A 602 0.99 0.34 -32.86
N ARG A 603 2.18 0.87 -32.57
CA ARG A 603 2.38 2.26 -32.17
C ARG A 603 1.81 3.23 -33.19
N ASN A 604 2.15 3.03 -34.48
CA ASN A 604 1.66 3.88 -35.57
C ASN A 604 0.14 3.73 -35.77
N ALA A 605 -0.44 2.57 -35.51
CA ALA A 605 -1.88 2.38 -35.54
C ALA A 605 -2.60 3.24 -34.47
N VAL A 606 -2.03 3.35 -33.27
CA VAL A 606 -2.61 4.12 -32.16
C VAL A 606 -2.24 5.60 -32.22
N TRP A 607 -0.97 5.96 -32.39
CA TRP A 607 -0.49 7.35 -32.28
C TRP A 607 -0.04 7.97 -33.61
N GLY A 608 0.25 7.18 -34.64
CA GLY A 608 0.92 7.67 -35.84
C GLY A 608 2.40 7.93 -35.60
N ASP A 609 2.88 9.07 -36.08
CA ASP A 609 4.24 9.55 -35.81
C ASP A 609 4.16 10.87 -35.01
N PRO A 610 3.80 10.80 -33.71
CA PRO A 610 3.51 11.97 -32.93
C PRO A 610 4.75 12.63 -32.39
N GLN A 611 4.67 13.95 -32.19
CA GLN A 611 5.55 14.68 -31.30
C GLN A 611 4.83 14.89 -29.94
N PRO A 612 5.55 14.88 -28.80
CA PRO A 612 4.95 15.20 -27.53
C PRO A 612 4.23 16.56 -27.54
N GLY A 613 2.96 16.58 -27.08
CA GLY A 613 2.13 17.78 -27.05
C GLY A 613 0.74 17.46 -26.49
N LEU A 614 -0.17 18.45 -26.55
CA LEU A 614 -1.53 18.32 -25.99
C LEU A 614 -2.57 17.96 -27.04
N ALA A 615 -2.22 18.02 -28.33
CA ALA A 615 -3.16 17.71 -29.41
C ALA A 615 -3.43 16.20 -29.50
N VAL A 616 -4.64 15.86 -29.94
CA VAL A 616 -4.99 14.48 -30.28
C VAL A 616 -4.09 13.98 -31.41
N CYS A 617 -3.42 12.85 -31.17
CA CYS A 617 -2.56 12.22 -32.18
C CYS A 617 -3.39 11.51 -33.25
N LYS A 618 -4.33 10.66 -32.81
CA LYS A 618 -5.27 9.94 -33.71
C LYS A 618 -6.63 9.77 -33.07
N THR A 619 -7.64 9.62 -33.94
CA THR A 619 -8.99 9.25 -33.54
C THR A 619 -9.39 7.96 -34.27
N SER A 620 -9.91 6.98 -33.51
CA SER A 620 -10.42 5.74 -34.10
C SER A 620 -11.83 5.90 -34.69
N PRO A 621 -12.27 4.98 -35.57
CA PRO A 621 -13.62 5.03 -36.13
C PRO A 621 -14.76 5.00 -35.09
N LYS A 622 -14.51 4.43 -33.91
CA LYS A 622 -15.48 4.40 -32.80
C LYS A 622 -15.31 5.57 -31.81
N GLY A 623 -14.48 6.56 -32.16
CA GLY A 623 -14.26 7.77 -31.36
C GLY A 623 -13.22 7.64 -30.26
N GLY A 624 -12.41 6.59 -30.28
CA GLY A 624 -11.24 6.51 -29.38
C GLY A 624 -10.22 7.58 -29.73
N ARG A 625 -9.52 8.10 -28.73
CA ARG A 625 -8.52 9.15 -28.89
C ARG A 625 -7.19 8.75 -28.31
N SER A 626 -6.10 9.14 -28.92
CA SER A 626 -4.76 8.94 -28.41
C SER A 626 -4.02 10.27 -28.26
N TYR A 627 -3.19 10.36 -27.25
CA TYR A 627 -2.35 11.52 -26.93
C TYR A 627 -0.95 11.08 -26.57
N LEU A 628 0.03 11.93 -26.86
CA LEU A 628 1.40 11.79 -26.36
C LEU A 628 1.79 13.08 -25.65
N LEU A 629 1.68 13.09 -24.33
CA LEU A 629 2.04 14.23 -23.49
C LEU A 629 3.56 14.42 -23.40
N PRO A 630 4.03 15.62 -22.99
CA PRO A 630 5.44 15.80 -22.58
C PRO A 630 5.87 14.78 -21.51
N GLU A 631 7.17 14.57 -21.34
CA GLU A 631 7.70 13.62 -20.34
C GLU A 631 7.33 14.02 -18.90
N LYS A 632 7.21 15.31 -18.65
CA LYS A 632 6.73 15.87 -17.36
C LYS A 632 5.58 16.83 -17.64
N PRO A 633 4.36 16.33 -17.84
CA PRO A 633 3.22 17.19 -18.04
C PRO A 633 2.86 17.91 -16.73
N THR A 634 2.19 19.07 -16.83
CA THR A 634 1.60 19.73 -15.67
C THR A 634 0.17 19.23 -15.42
N PRO A 635 -0.39 19.41 -14.20
CA PRO A 635 -1.79 19.12 -13.92
C PRO A 635 -2.76 19.82 -14.91
N GLU A 636 -2.50 21.08 -15.24
CA GLU A 636 -3.34 21.86 -16.18
C GLU A 636 -3.28 21.29 -17.61
N GLN A 637 -2.11 20.81 -18.05
CA GLN A 637 -1.95 20.15 -19.35
C GLN A 637 -2.75 18.84 -19.38
N LEU A 638 -2.75 18.11 -18.29
CA LEU A 638 -3.54 16.88 -18.15
C LEU A 638 -5.03 17.18 -18.15
N GLU A 639 -5.49 18.17 -17.40
CA GLU A 639 -6.89 18.64 -17.39
C GLU A 639 -7.33 19.10 -18.79
N GLN A 640 -6.52 19.91 -19.47
CA GLN A 640 -6.83 20.34 -20.85
C GLN A 640 -7.01 19.14 -21.79
N THR A 641 -6.18 18.10 -21.63
CA THR A 641 -6.24 16.90 -22.47
C THR A 641 -7.45 16.04 -22.11
N LEU A 642 -7.64 15.72 -20.85
CA LEU A 642 -8.67 14.77 -20.41
C LEU A 642 -10.05 15.42 -20.30
N ALA A 643 -10.22 16.47 -19.50
CA ALA A 643 -11.50 17.15 -19.33
C ALA A 643 -11.82 18.05 -20.55
N GLY A 644 -10.84 18.80 -21.04
CA GLY A 644 -11.02 19.76 -22.12
C GLY A 644 -11.31 19.09 -23.46
N ASP A 645 -10.45 18.17 -23.92
CA ASP A 645 -10.58 17.53 -25.23
C ASP A 645 -11.27 16.17 -25.19
N ALA A 646 -10.81 15.24 -24.36
CA ALA A 646 -11.37 13.89 -24.28
C ALA A 646 -12.72 13.82 -23.56
N ARG A 647 -13.16 14.86 -22.88
CA ARG A 647 -14.40 14.94 -22.09
C ARG A 647 -14.49 13.89 -20.99
N ILE A 648 -13.35 13.58 -20.39
CA ILE A 648 -13.24 12.71 -19.23
C ILE A 648 -12.87 13.58 -18.03
N HIS A 649 -13.85 13.85 -17.19
CA HIS A 649 -13.69 14.64 -15.99
C HIS A 649 -13.28 13.75 -14.79
N PRO A 650 -12.55 14.27 -13.79
CA PRO A 650 -12.37 13.58 -12.54
C PRO A 650 -13.73 13.45 -11.80
N THR A 651 -13.85 12.55 -10.86
CA THR A 651 -15.10 12.34 -10.12
C THR A 651 -15.40 13.44 -9.11
N CYS A 652 -14.38 14.23 -8.77
CA CYS A 652 -14.46 15.46 -7.99
C CYS A 652 -13.61 16.53 -8.67
N GLU A 653 -14.20 17.67 -9.01
CA GLU A 653 -13.53 18.81 -9.60
C GLU A 653 -13.50 19.97 -8.60
N VAL A 654 -12.41 20.72 -8.54
CA VAL A 654 -12.34 22.03 -7.88
C VAL A 654 -12.61 23.08 -8.96
N ILE A 655 -13.79 23.69 -8.90
CA ILE A 655 -14.20 24.70 -9.89
C ILE A 655 -13.85 26.13 -9.46
N GLU A 656 -13.63 26.36 -8.17
CA GLU A 656 -13.10 27.61 -7.61
C GLU A 656 -12.19 27.29 -6.40
N GLY A 657 -11.06 27.97 -6.25
CA GLY A 657 -10.08 27.78 -5.20
C GLY A 657 -8.71 27.34 -5.73
N LYS A 658 -7.67 27.47 -4.91
CA LYS A 658 -6.31 27.04 -5.21
C LYS A 658 -5.93 25.85 -4.36
N THR A 659 -5.64 24.71 -4.99
CA THR A 659 -5.22 23.47 -4.32
C THR A 659 -3.75 23.50 -3.89
N ASP A 660 -2.92 24.27 -4.60
CA ASP A 660 -1.45 24.25 -4.53
C ASP A 660 -0.88 22.83 -4.65
N HIS A 661 -1.63 21.95 -5.34
CA HIS A 661 -1.32 20.54 -5.55
C HIS A 661 -1.22 19.71 -4.23
N TRP A 662 -1.88 20.15 -3.15
CA TRP A 662 -1.94 19.48 -1.85
C TRP A 662 -3.37 19.16 -1.39
N LEU A 663 -4.34 19.22 -2.28
CA LEU A 663 -5.70 18.76 -2.05
C LEU A 663 -5.91 17.46 -2.81
N HIS A 664 -6.23 16.37 -2.13
CA HIS A 664 -6.38 15.05 -2.73
C HIS A 664 -7.73 14.44 -2.37
N VAL A 665 -8.23 13.58 -3.25
CA VAL A 665 -9.59 13.01 -3.13
C VAL A 665 -9.56 11.52 -3.46
N LEU A 666 -10.17 10.71 -2.59
CA LEU A 666 -10.51 9.31 -2.88
C LEU A 666 -12.02 9.19 -3.02
N HIS A 667 -12.49 8.59 -4.11
CA HIS A 667 -13.89 8.28 -4.34
C HIS A 667 -14.18 6.78 -4.20
N ARG A 668 -15.17 6.44 -3.38
CA ARG A 668 -15.66 5.07 -3.23
C ARG A 668 -17.18 5.01 -3.31
N VAL A 669 -17.70 3.87 -3.77
CA VAL A 669 -19.13 3.54 -3.66
C VAL A 669 -19.30 2.40 -2.66
N LYS A 670 -19.98 2.67 -1.55
CA LYS A 670 -20.21 1.70 -0.48
C LYS A 670 -21.69 1.67 -0.13
N GLU A 671 -22.28 0.47 -0.09
CA GLU A 671 -23.71 0.28 0.16
C GLU A 671 -24.62 1.16 -0.71
N GLY A 672 -24.25 1.34 -1.97
CA GLY A 672 -24.98 2.16 -2.94
C GLY A 672 -24.86 3.68 -2.77
N ARG A 673 -23.94 4.14 -1.94
CA ARG A 673 -23.67 5.57 -1.68
C ARG A 673 -22.30 5.97 -2.18
N ASP A 674 -22.19 7.16 -2.76
CA ASP A 674 -20.93 7.78 -3.09
C ASP A 674 -20.30 8.36 -1.79
N LEU A 675 -19.05 8.01 -1.55
CA LEU A 675 -18.21 8.49 -0.46
C LEU A 675 -16.99 9.20 -1.06
N PHE A 676 -16.76 10.44 -0.68
CA PHE A 676 -15.55 11.19 -1.07
C PHE A 676 -14.76 11.55 0.19
N PHE A 677 -13.56 11.00 0.30
CA PHE A 677 -12.62 11.42 1.31
C PHE A 677 -11.72 12.50 0.71
N ILE A 678 -11.78 13.70 1.27
CA ILE A 678 -11.03 14.89 0.83
C ILE A 678 -10.00 15.20 1.89
N ALA A 679 -8.71 15.13 1.54
CA ALA A 679 -7.59 15.45 2.40
C ALA A 679 -6.91 16.76 1.96
N ASN A 680 -6.97 17.79 2.80
CA ASN A 680 -6.19 19.01 2.59
C ASN A 680 -4.79 18.81 3.17
N GLN A 681 -3.87 18.41 2.34
CA GLN A 681 -2.46 18.13 2.68
C GLN A 681 -1.61 19.41 2.80
N ASN A 682 -2.19 20.62 2.62
CA ASN A 682 -1.55 21.86 3.04
C ASN A 682 -1.42 21.83 4.57
N TYR A 683 -0.20 21.71 5.09
CA TYR A 683 0.04 21.51 6.51
C TYR A 683 -0.01 22.81 7.30
N THR A 684 0.32 23.94 6.67
CA THR A 684 0.37 25.28 7.28
C THR A 684 -0.37 26.29 6.42
N GLY A 685 -0.63 27.49 6.97
CA GLY A 685 -1.27 28.60 6.27
C GLY A 685 -2.66 28.92 6.83
N GLU A 686 -3.42 29.67 6.05
CA GLU A 686 -4.78 30.09 6.38
C GLU A 686 -5.83 29.11 5.85
N PRO A 687 -7.04 29.10 6.42
CA PRO A 687 -8.18 28.35 5.88
C PRO A 687 -8.43 28.71 4.41
N ARG A 688 -8.74 27.71 3.60
CA ARG A 688 -8.98 27.89 2.16
C ARG A 688 -10.38 27.46 1.78
N GLN A 689 -11.03 28.29 0.97
CA GLN A 689 -12.35 27.98 0.43
C GLN A 689 -12.20 27.31 -0.93
N PHE A 690 -12.92 26.19 -1.12
CA PHE A 690 -13.00 25.46 -2.37
C PHE A 690 -14.47 25.28 -2.76
N ARG A 691 -14.78 25.49 -4.03
CA ARG A 691 -16.05 25.09 -4.61
C ARG A 691 -15.82 23.83 -5.43
N PHE A 692 -16.50 22.77 -5.04
CA PHE A 692 -16.40 21.44 -5.65
C PHE A 692 -17.59 21.14 -6.53
N ARG A 693 -17.34 20.30 -7.56
CA ARG A 693 -18.36 19.59 -8.33
C ARG A 693 -18.09 18.09 -8.24
N PHE A 694 -19.07 17.33 -7.74
CA PHE A 694 -18.99 15.89 -7.58
C PHE A 694 -19.84 15.16 -8.60
N ALA A 695 -19.30 14.12 -9.21
CA ALA A 695 -20.04 13.17 -10.05
C ALA A 695 -20.85 12.20 -9.16
N ALA A 696 -21.81 12.72 -8.42
CA ALA A 696 -22.62 11.98 -7.45
C ALA A 696 -24.08 12.43 -7.51
N LYS A 697 -24.96 11.48 -7.16
CA LYS A 697 -26.39 11.73 -7.01
C LYS A 697 -26.75 11.51 -5.53
N GLY A 698 -27.38 12.47 -4.93
CA GLY A 698 -27.76 12.34 -3.52
C GLY A 698 -27.62 13.66 -2.77
N VAL A 699 -27.86 13.61 -1.49
CA VAL A 699 -27.73 14.73 -0.55
C VAL A 699 -26.39 14.58 0.17
N PRO A 700 -25.45 15.51 0.04
CA PRO A 700 -24.18 15.43 0.72
C PRO A 700 -24.31 15.66 2.22
N GLU A 701 -23.72 14.79 2.99
CA GLU A 701 -23.49 14.95 4.43
C GLU A 701 -21.99 14.95 4.70
N CYS A 702 -21.53 15.82 5.62
CA CYS A 702 -20.15 15.82 6.09
C CYS A 702 -20.05 14.97 7.35
N TRP A 703 -19.26 13.89 7.27
CA TRP A 703 -19.00 12.97 8.37
C TRP A 703 -17.59 13.23 8.90
N ASP A 704 -17.51 13.91 10.05
CA ASP A 704 -16.24 14.21 10.70
C ASP A 704 -15.75 13.00 11.51
N ALA A 705 -14.76 12.29 10.96
CA ALA A 705 -14.23 11.09 11.60
C ALA A 705 -13.44 11.38 12.88
N MET A 706 -12.86 12.57 13.01
CA MET A 706 -12.12 13.00 14.21
C MET A 706 -13.06 13.30 15.38
N ARG A 707 -14.13 14.02 15.10
CA ARG A 707 -15.06 14.50 16.14
C ARG A 707 -16.30 13.65 16.32
N ASN A 708 -16.45 12.63 15.46
CA ASN A 708 -17.64 11.76 15.41
C ASN A 708 -18.95 12.57 15.21
N GLU A 709 -18.88 13.59 14.36
CA GLU A 709 -20.01 14.45 14.01
C GLU A 709 -20.53 14.15 12.60
N ILE A 710 -21.85 14.28 12.41
CA ILE A 710 -22.48 14.24 11.08
C ILE A 710 -23.28 15.52 10.92
N THR A 711 -22.98 16.29 9.86
CA THR A 711 -23.59 17.59 9.58
C THR A 711 -24.07 17.68 8.15
N GLY A 712 -25.08 18.51 7.89
CA GLY A 712 -25.47 18.91 6.55
C GLY A 712 -24.48 19.91 5.98
N VAL A 713 -24.44 20.02 4.65
CA VAL A 713 -23.71 21.06 3.93
C VAL A 713 -24.63 21.70 2.88
N PRO A 714 -24.55 23.03 2.63
CA PRO A 714 -25.30 23.65 1.56
C PRO A 714 -24.82 23.13 0.20
N TYR A 715 -25.73 22.82 -0.69
CA TYR A 715 -25.39 22.30 -2.03
C TYR A 715 -26.38 22.75 -3.10
N THR A 716 -25.98 22.65 -4.35
CA THR A 716 -26.85 22.81 -5.53
C THR A 716 -26.73 21.59 -6.43
N ARG A 717 -27.81 21.25 -7.13
CA ARG A 717 -27.80 20.19 -8.14
C ARG A 717 -27.71 20.77 -9.52
N GLN A 718 -26.84 20.16 -10.34
CA GLN A 718 -26.72 20.49 -11.75
C GLN A 718 -26.70 19.19 -12.58
N GLY A 719 -27.88 18.73 -13.02
CA GLY A 719 -28.01 17.47 -13.72
C GLY A 719 -27.62 16.28 -12.84
N ASP A 720 -26.59 15.52 -13.27
CA ASP A 720 -26.06 14.37 -12.57
C ASP A 720 -24.91 14.72 -11.59
N HIS A 721 -24.69 16.01 -11.31
CA HIS A 721 -23.63 16.51 -10.43
C HIS A 721 -24.21 17.28 -9.24
N VAL A 722 -23.44 17.29 -8.18
CA VAL A 722 -23.69 18.10 -6.98
C VAL A 722 -22.54 19.08 -6.81
N GLU A 723 -22.87 20.37 -6.63
CA GLU A 723 -21.90 21.41 -6.31
C GLU A 723 -22.09 21.90 -4.89
N LEU A 724 -20.98 22.08 -4.17
CA LEU A 724 -20.95 22.64 -2.81
C LEU A 724 -19.64 23.38 -2.54
N THR A 725 -19.67 24.23 -1.53
CA THR A 725 -18.49 24.99 -1.09
C THR A 725 -18.11 24.55 0.32
N LEU A 726 -16.80 24.29 0.53
CA LEU A 726 -16.23 24.01 1.82
C LEU A 726 -15.05 24.93 2.08
N THR A 727 -14.94 25.41 3.33
CA THR A 727 -13.72 26.03 3.83
C THR A 727 -12.96 24.98 4.65
N LEU A 728 -11.73 24.68 4.28
CA LEU A 728 -10.88 23.69 4.95
C LEU A 728 -9.70 24.38 5.63
N GLU A 729 -9.51 24.04 6.90
CA GLU A 729 -8.31 24.41 7.65
C GLU A 729 -7.07 23.66 7.11
N PRO A 730 -5.84 24.16 7.36
CA PRO A 730 -4.63 23.39 7.09
C PRO A 730 -4.67 22.02 7.79
N ASN A 731 -4.29 20.97 7.05
CA ASN A 731 -4.31 19.57 7.51
C ASN A 731 -5.71 19.08 7.94
N GLU A 732 -6.78 19.75 7.49
CA GLU A 732 -8.15 19.24 7.69
C GLU A 732 -8.52 18.25 6.58
N SER A 733 -9.24 17.19 6.95
CA SER A 733 -9.84 16.25 6.04
C SER A 733 -11.31 16.05 6.37
N VAL A 734 -12.09 15.77 5.34
CA VAL A 734 -13.55 15.56 5.47
C VAL A 734 -13.97 14.31 4.68
N LEU A 735 -14.96 13.61 5.20
CA LEU A 735 -15.64 12.52 4.50
C LEU A 735 -17.03 13.00 4.10
N LEU A 736 -17.30 13.16 2.81
CA LEU A 736 -18.62 13.42 2.28
C LEU A 736 -19.32 12.11 1.94
N VAL A 737 -20.52 11.91 2.45
CA VAL A 737 -21.38 10.75 2.20
C VAL A 737 -22.66 11.23 1.52
N PHE A 738 -22.94 10.74 0.31
CA PHE A 738 -24.10 11.16 -0.46
C PHE A 738 -25.29 10.25 -0.18
N GLN A 739 -26.32 10.82 0.46
CA GLN A 739 -27.52 10.12 0.87
C GLN A 739 -28.61 10.12 -0.21
N PRO A 740 -29.45 9.07 -0.32
CA PRO A 740 -30.55 9.09 -1.27
C PRO A 740 -31.60 10.16 -0.94
N GLU A 741 -31.80 10.48 0.34
CA GLU A 741 -32.82 11.42 0.81
C GLU A 741 -32.26 12.44 1.80
N GLN A 742 -32.84 13.64 1.80
CA GLN A 742 -32.52 14.68 2.77
C GLN A 742 -33.16 14.35 4.12
N ARG A 743 -32.39 14.60 5.17
CA ARG A 743 -32.85 14.51 6.58
C ARG A 743 -32.47 15.76 7.35
N PRO A 744 -33.16 16.06 8.47
CA PRO A 744 -32.81 17.22 9.29
C PRO A 744 -31.46 16.99 10.00
N LEU A 745 -30.45 17.73 9.58
CA LEU A 745 -29.13 17.80 10.21
C LEU A 745 -28.75 19.24 10.51
N ALA A 746 -28.05 19.46 11.63
CA ALA A 746 -27.39 20.73 11.83
C ALA A 746 -26.36 21.00 10.74
N MET A 747 -26.29 22.23 10.25
CA MET A 747 -25.34 22.58 9.20
C MET A 747 -23.91 22.61 9.74
N ARG A 748 -22.93 22.22 8.88
CA ARG A 748 -21.52 22.35 9.20
C ARG A 748 -21.18 23.81 9.49
N LEU A 749 -20.46 24.04 10.58
CA LEU A 749 -19.91 25.37 10.88
C LEU A 749 -18.64 25.58 10.05
N GLU A 750 -18.72 26.52 9.12
CA GLU A 750 -17.54 26.91 8.33
C GLU A 750 -16.60 27.80 9.17
N PRO A 751 -15.26 27.66 9.01
CA PRO A 751 -14.31 28.53 9.65
C PRO A 751 -14.58 30.02 9.34
N GLY A 752 -14.76 30.86 10.36
CA GLY A 752 -14.93 32.28 10.20
C GLY A 752 -16.28 32.78 9.66
N ALA A 753 -17.20 31.88 9.28
CA ALA A 753 -18.44 32.28 8.58
C ALA A 753 -19.61 32.67 9.53
N THR A 754 -19.68 32.14 10.74
CA THR A 754 -20.78 32.34 11.67
C THR A 754 -20.27 32.76 13.02
N ALA A 755 -20.73 33.94 13.52
CA ALA A 755 -20.44 34.35 14.87
C ALA A 755 -21.34 33.60 15.87
N PRO A 756 -20.80 33.18 17.04
CA PRO A 756 -21.65 32.58 18.09
C PRO A 756 -22.68 33.58 18.62
N SER A 757 -23.87 33.06 18.88
CA SER A 757 -24.94 33.87 19.49
C SER A 757 -24.61 34.29 20.92
N ARG A 758 -23.77 33.52 21.60
CA ARG A 758 -23.30 33.77 22.96
C ARG A 758 -21.98 33.03 23.20
N VAL A 759 -21.13 33.63 24.02
CA VAL A 759 -19.87 33.02 24.50
C VAL A 759 -19.91 32.95 26.01
N LEU A 760 -19.56 31.80 26.61
CA LEU A 760 -19.35 31.61 28.02
C LEU A 760 -17.86 31.48 28.30
N THR A 761 -17.36 32.26 29.22
CA THR A 761 -15.96 32.24 29.65
C THR A 761 -15.69 31.07 30.57
N ILE A 762 -14.64 30.30 30.30
CA ILE A 762 -14.15 29.25 31.17
C ILE A 762 -13.12 29.83 32.14
N THR A 763 -13.38 29.67 33.45
CA THR A 763 -12.44 30.11 34.48
C THR A 763 -11.39 29.00 34.70
N ARG A 764 -10.13 29.30 34.41
CA ARG A 764 -9.03 28.36 34.62
C ARG A 764 -8.80 28.14 36.10
N LYS A 765 -8.63 26.88 36.50
CA LYS A 765 -8.17 26.45 37.82
C LYS A 765 -6.68 26.13 37.77
N ALA A 766 -5.95 26.58 38.80
CA ALA A 766 -4.55 26.15 38.91
C ALA A 766 -4.47 24.65 39.14
N LEU A 767 -3.68 23.96 38.30
CA LEU A 767 -3.31 22.56 38.47
C LEU A 767 -1.84 22.49 38.84
N SER A 768 -1.51 21.60 39.75
CA SER A 768 -0.13 21.18 39.88
C SER A 768 0.20 20.34 38.66
N PRO A 769 1.36 20.54 37.99
CA PRO A 769 1.77 19.65 36.90
C PRO A 769 1.84 18.22 37.42
N PRO A 770 1.49 17.23 36.60
CA PRO A 770 1.65 15.82 36.98
C PRO A 770 3.11 15.56 37.36
N PRO A 771 3.36 14.69 38.35
CA PRO A 771 4.72 14.35 38.70
C PRO A 771 5.41 13.71 37.49
N GLU A 772 6.60 14.22 37.12
CA GLU A 772 7.38 13.58 36.06
C GLU A 772 7.78 12.17 36.50
N PRO A 773 7.63 11.16 35.63
CA PRO A 773 8.14 9.83 35.90
C PRO A 773 9.65 9.89 36.20
N ARG A 774 10.13 9.13 37.16
CA ARG A 774 11.57 9.12 37.53
C ARG A 774 12.27 8.09 36.64
N LEU A 775 13.26 8.55 35.87
CA LEU A 775 14.23 7.68 35.23
C LEU A 775 15.19 7.09 36.27
N GLU A 776 15.52 5.82 36.11
CA GLU A 776 16.63 5.22 36.85
C GLU A 776 17.95 5.85 36.39
N ALA A 777 18.77 6.32 37.34
CA ALA A 777 20.04 6.96 37.04
C ALA A 777 21.13 5.91 36.74
N ASN A 778 20.99 5.18 35.65
CA ASN A 778 21.88 4.08 35.25
C ASN A 778 22.80 4.38 34.05
N GLY A 779 22.83 5.64 33.57
CA GLY A 779 23.68 6.07 32.45
C GLY A 779 23.25 5.53 31.07
N ARG A 780 22.09 4.87 30.96
CA ARG A 780 21.58 4.37 29.69
C ARG A 780 21.05 5.53 28.80
N LYS A 781 21.20 5.38 27.49
CA LYS A 781 20.53 6.26 26.53
C LYS A 781 19.01 6.06 26.63
N THR A 782 18.25 7.12 26.39
CA THR A 782 16.78 7.08 26.50
C THR A 782 16.15 7.83 25.32
N THR A 783 14.94 7.43 24.96
CA THR A 783 14.07 8.07 23.96
C THR A 783 12.95 8.85 24.67
N LEU A 784 13.30 9.95 25.30
CA LEU A 784 12.28 10.80 25.90
C LEU A 784 11.61 11.69 24.87
N SER A 785 10.33 11.96 25.09
CA SER A 785 9.58 12.96 24.34
C SER A 785 10.19 14.35 24.55
N PRO A 786 10.32 15.18 23.51
CA PRO A 786 10.81 16.54 23.65
C PRO A 786 9.78 17.48 24.31
N VAL A 787 8.53 17.03 24.51
CA VAL A 787 7.46 17.85 25.05
C VAL A 787 7.10 17.47 26.49
N LYS A 788 6.61 18.44 27.26
CA LYS A 788 6.14 18.24 28.63
C LYS A 788 4.64 18.46 28.73
N ALA A 789 3.97 17.62 29.50
CA ALA A 789 2.54 17.81 29.78
C ALA A 789 2.30 19.11 30.58
N ASN A 790 1.25 19.80 30.18
CA ASN A 790 0.73 20.98 30.85
C ASN A 790 -0.81 20.97 30.78
N PRO A 791 -1.49 20.05 31.48
CA PRO A 791 -2.94 19.89 31.35
C PRO A 791 -3.72 21.11 31.80
N TYR A 792 -4.93 21.28 31.25
CA TYR A 792 -5.84 22.36 31.57
C TYR A 792 -7.03 21.83 32.36
N LEU A 793 -7.39 22.53 33.42
CA LEU A 793 -8.68 22.37 34.13
C LEU A 793 -9.38 23.71 34.21
N GLY A 794 -10.61 23.77 33.77
CA GLY A 794 -11.46 24.91 33.83
C GLY A 794 -12.81 24.60 34.41
N SER A 795 -13.51 25.64 34.84
CA SER A 795 -14.93 25.59 35.25
C SER A 795 -15.75 26.63 34.53
N VAL A 796 -16.99 26.27 34.20
CA VAL A 796 -17.93 27.15 33.53
C VAL A 796 -19.33 26.98 34.10
N GLU A 797 -20.03 28.09 34.26
CA GLU A 797 -21.45 28.12 34.67
C GLU A 797 -22.31 28.10 33.40
N VAL A 798 -23.06 27.03 33.20
CA VAL A 798 -24.03 26.92 32.10
C VAL A 798 -25.39 27.45 32.63
N PRO A 799 -25.95 28.52 32.03
CA PRO A 799 -27.22 29.07 32.48
C PRO A 799 -28.36 28.08 32.40
N SER A 800 -29.21 28.02 33.42
CA SER A 800 -30.35 27.10 33.49
C SER A 800 -31.40 27.34 32.39
N ASN A 801 -31.45 28.56 31.83
CA ASN A 801 -32.33 28.91 30.72
C ASN A 801 -31.74 28.59 29.32
N LEU A 802 -30.52 28.10 29.22
CA LEU A 802 -29.91 27.68 27.94
C LEU A 802 -30.55 26.38 27.47
N ASN A 803 -31.31 26.46 26.40
CA ASN A 803 -31.90 25.27 25.79
C ASN A 803 -30.89 24.51 24.90
N LEU A 804 -30.26 23.49 25.46
CA LEU A 804 -29.28 22.67 24.74
C LEU A 804 -29.86 21.84 23.56
N ARG A 805 -31.20 21.73 23.46
CA ARG A 805 -31.85 21.10 22.30
C ARG A 805 -31.96 22.05 21.10
N LYS A 806 -32.02 23.36 21.36
CA LYS A 806 -32.11 24.41 20.35
C LYS A 806 -30.78 25.06 20.02
N ASN A 807 -29.71 24.71 20.74
CA ASN A 807 -28.40 25.29 20.59
C ASN A 807 -27.32 24.20 20.53
N ARG A 808 -26.30 24.46 19.74
CA ARG A 808 -25.04 23.70 19.75
C ARG A 808 -24.04 24.47 20.60
N VAL A 809 -23.35 23.78 21.49
CA VAL A 809 -22.30 24.37 22.33
C VAL A 809 -20.98 23.75 21.97
N TYR A 810 -20.07 24.55 21.47
CA TYR A 810 -18.71 24.12 21.12
C TYR A 810 -17.73 24.60 22.20
N LEU A 811 -16.88 23.66 22.63
CA LEU A 811 -15.61 24.03 23.24
C LEU A 811 -14.68 24.48 22.12
N GLU A 812 -14.20 25.71 22.16
CA GLU A 812 -13.22 26.26 21.24
C GLU A 812 -11.99 26.70 22.02
N VAL A 813 -10.80 26.43 21.47
CA VAL A 813 -9.53 26.79 22.10
C VAL A 813 -8.62 27.48 21.08
N ASP A 814 -7.74 28.34 21.58
CA ASP A 814 -6.75 29.06 20.79
C ASP A 814 -5.34 28.72 21.30
N ASP A 815 -4.36 28.76 20.41
CA ASP A 815 -2.92 28.63 20.71
C ASP A 815 -2.56 27.44 21.60
N LEU A 816 -3.01 26.26 21.16
CA LEU A 816 -2.73 25.00 21.83
C LEU A 816 -1.34 24.48 21.43
N ALA A 817 -0.33 24.92 22.15
CA ALA A 817 1.06 24.49 21.95
C ALA A 817 1.42 23.38 22.95
N PRO A 818 2.42 22.49 22.60
CA PRO A 818 3.25 22.49 21.40
C PRO A 818 2.60 21.79 20.20
N GLU A 819 1.46 21.14 20.37
CA GLU A 819 0.74 20.44 19.30
C GLU A 819 -0.74 20.89 19.27
N ALA A 820 -1.29 21.05 18.08
CA ALA A 820 -2.70 21.37 17.88
C ALA A 820 -3.59 20.13 18.13
N ALA A 821 -3.52 19.57 19.33
CA ALA A 821 -4.25 18.35 19.70
C ALA A 821 -4.62 18.35 21.19
N ALA A 822 -5.84 17.92 21.53
CA ALA A 822 -6.29 17.77 22.89
C ALA A 822 -7.33 16.64 23.02
N ARG A 823 -7.19 15.87 24.10
CA ARG A 823 -8.22 15.00 24.65
C ARG A 823 -9.08 15.82 25.61
N VAL A 824 -10.39 15.72 25.44
CA VAL A 824 -11.36 16.52 26.21
C VAL A 824 -12.17 15.64 27.15
N SER A 825 -12.27 16.06 28.41
CA SER A 825 -13.19 15.48 29.39
C SER A 825 -14.09 16.55 30.00
N ILE A 826 -15.38 16.23 30.12
CA ILE A 826 -16.39 17.09 30.76
C ILE A 826 -16.89 16.37 31.99
N ASN A 827 -16.86 17.05 33.15
CA ASN A 827 -17.31 16.49 34.43
C ASN A 827 -16.68 15.12 34.74
N ASN A 828 -15.36 14.98 34.44
CA ASN A 828 -14.54 13.77 34.54
C ASN A 828 -14.93 12.61 33.59
N HIS A 829 -15.77 12.85 32.59
CA HIS A 829 -16.08 11.88 31.56
C HIS A 829 -15.36 12.26 30.25
N PHE A 830 -14.68 11.32 29.63
CA PHE A 830 -14.10 11.48 28.30
C PHE A 830 -15.22 11.67 27.26
N VAL A 831 -15.12 12.74 26.46
CA VAL A 831 -16.14 13.11 25.49
C VAL A 831 -15.63 13.21 24.06
N GLY A 832 -14.32 13.05 23.83
CA GLY A 832 -13.68 13.16 22.53
C GLY A 832 -12.48 14.08 22.54
N GLY A 833 -12.20 14.69 21.41
CA GLY A 833 -11.10 15.62 21.26
C GLY A 833 -10.82 15.94 19.79
N PHE A 834 -9.65 16.46 19.52
CA PHE A 834 -9.21 16.80 18.18
C PHE A 834 -7.69 16.63 18.03
N VAL A 835 -7.28 16.28 16.81
CA VAL A 835 -5.90 16.31 16.35
C VAL A 835 -5.89 17.17 15.10
N GLY A 836 -5.22 18.33 15.16
CA GLY A 836 -5.27 19.33 14.11
C GLY A 836 -6.51 20.24 14.18
N LYS A 837 -6.51 21.26 13.34
CA LYS A 837 -7.60 22.22 13.21
C LYS A 837 -8.83 21.64 12.52
N PRO A 838 -10.02 22.22 12.73
CA PRO A 838 -10.32 23.31 13.67
C PRO A 838 -10.26 22.85 15.14
N LEU A 839 -9.71 23.70 16.02
CA LEU A 839 -9.52 23.42 17.44
C LEU A 839 -10.83 23.59 18.23
N ARG A 840 -11.82 22.76 17.91
CA ARG A 840 -13.16 22.81 18.52
C ARG A 840 -13.79 21.44 18.62
N LEU A 841 -14.70 21.27 19.58
CA LEU A 841 -15.48 20.04 19.79
C LEU A 841 -16.90 20.40 20.23
N GLU A 842 -17.95 19.81 19.63
CA GLU A 842 -19.34 19.93 20.13
C GLU A 842 -19.50 19.13 21.41
N ILE A 843 -19.90 19.80 22.47
CA ILE A 843 -20.04 19.21 23.81
C ILE A 843 -21.46 19.34 24.39
N SER A 844 -22.44 19.77 23.59
CA SER A 844 -23.82 20.02 24.03
C SER A 844 -24.44 18.92 24.86
N ALA A 845 -24.23 17.65 24.42
CA ALA A 845 -24.79 16.47 25.06
C ALA A 845 -24.17 16.13 26.43
N HIS A 846 -23.03 16.72 26.76
CA HIS A 846 -22.24 16.43 27.96
C HIS A 846 -22.33 17.49 29.03
N LEU A 847 -22.98 18.64 28.71
CA LEU A 847 -23.19 19.74 29.63
C LEU A 847 -24.48 19.56 30.44
N LYS A 848 -24.44 20.05 31.67
CA LYS A 848 -25.61 20.21 32.55
C LYS A 848 -25.81 21.65 32.95
N PRO A 849 -27.03 22.12 33.29
CA PRO A 849 -27.23 23.40 33.90
C PRO A 849 -26.43 23.56 35.19
N GLY A 850 -25.88 24.76 35.42
CA GLY A 850 -25.00 25.05 36.55
C GLY A 850 -23.51 24.75 36.24
N GLN A 851 -22.75 24.41 37.25
CA GLN A 851 -21.30 24.21 37.17
C GLN A 851 -20.91 22.98 36.39
N ASN A 852 -20.03 23.17 35.44
CA ASN A 852 -19.36 22.08 34.68
C ASN A 852 -17.86 22.24 34.80
N THR A 853 -17.13 21.13 34.78
CA THR A 853 -15.66 21.10 34.69
C THR A 853 -15.24 20.65 33.31
N ILE A 854 -14.22 21.30 32.78
CA ILE A 854 -13.65 21.02 31.47
C ILE A 854 -12.16 20.71 31.66
N GLN A 855 -11.72 19.57 31.24
CA GLN A 855 -10.31 19.18 31.26
C GLN A 855 -9.79 18.94 29.85
N LEU A 856 -8.62 19.47 29.55
CA LEU A 856 -7.88 19.20 28.32
C LEU A 856 -6.51 18.62 28.65
N GLU A 857 -6.16 17.58 27.95
CA GLU A 857 -4.90 16.85 28.08
C GLU A 857 -4.27 16.62 26.70
N PRO A 858 -2.94 16.56 26.58
CA PRO A 858 -1.93 16.81 27.63
C PRO A 858 -1.53 18.28 27.75
N PHE A 859 -2.04 19.19 26.88
CA PHE A 859 -1.59 20.57 26.79
C PHE A 859 -2.72 21.56 27.13
N ALA A 860 -2.33 22.68 27.76
CA ALA A 860 -3.25 23.79 28.06
C ALA A 860 -3.26 24.79 26.90
N PRO A 861 -4.44 25.21 26.41
CA PRO A 861 -4.54 26.34 25.50
C PRO A 861 -4.26 27.65 26.21
N GLU A 862 -3.91 28.71 25.48
CA GLU A 862 -3.89 30.05 26.01
C GLU A 862 -5.28 30.48 26.47
N THR A 863 -6.28 30.29 25.62
CA THR A 863 -7.68 30.59 25.92
C THR A 863 -8.58 29.41 25.60
N ALA A 864 -9.64 29.26 26.37
CA ALA A 864 -10.72 28.31 26.13
C ALA A 864 -12.07 28.99 26.43
N ARG A 865 -13.06 28.71 25.55
CA ARG A 865 -14.40 29.28 25.66
C ARG A 865 -15.48 28.29 25.22
N LEU A 866 -16.70 28.49 25.69
CA LEU A 866 -17.86 27.81 25.11
C LEU A 866 -18.61 28.79 24.19
N SER A 867 -18.62 28.45 22.91
CA SER A 867 -19.36 29.20 21.88
C SER A 867 -20.69 28.52 21.59
N ILE A 868 -21.75 29.29 21.62
CA ILE A 868 -23.13 28.81 21.47
C ILE A 868 -23.66 29.26 20.12
N TYR A 869 -24.11 28.27 19.33
CA TYR A 869 -24.70 28.48 18.01
C TYR A 869 -26.14 27.96 18.01
N PRO A 870 -27.10 28.65 17.38
CA PRO A 870 -28.43 28.09 17.16
C PRO A 870 -28.35 26.76 16.40
N ARG A 871 -29.29 25.85 16.66
CA ARG A 871 -29.57 24.72 15.76
C ARG A 871 -30.64 25.22 14.79
N ASP A 872 -30.27 25.37 13.54
CA ASP A 872 -31.20 25.82 12.47
C ASP A 872 -32.32 24.81 12.25
#